data_8f26f393eebf239608b269212b929c6f
#
_entry.id   8f26f393eebf239608b269212b929c6f
#
_cell.length_a   1.000
_cell.length_b   1.000
_cell.length_c   1.000
_cell.angle_alpha   90.00
_cell.angle_beta   90.00
_cell.angle_gamma   90.00
#
_symmetry.space_group_name_H-M   'P 1'
#
loop_
_entity.id
_entity.type
_entity.pdbx_description
1 polymer ?
#
loop_
_entity_poly.entity_id
_entity_poly.type
_entity_poly.pdbx_seq_one_letter_code
_entity_poly.pdbx_strand_id
1 'polypeptide(L)'
;MSSNHRRQGLIALLLALLPGGVNAQALQSVGYTDLGGAGLNGDISVLGTTAFVGAGMMPAAGVHAHLYNPYPCPAVTVKIVDLSRPEAPKVVGTIPVPAGVAAHGVSSARVRTPTFTGDLLAVALATCGSGGGSVERGVAYYDVTRPTRPVLLGRYQADSDIAHDDSIPACGAPPARSGQRCASSQHSVSLIQRADGRVLSLSVEPGAASSKFPSGDFRVVDATNPRHPVQVGAFPPSGAPIFSTNGCRPFSAGHGAGFSRGGTRALGAFYDGGVFVVDLGAAGRPTQRGQFSYPTTRSFEGSAAYVAAATVDGRDLALISEADFIPTTTTLEVDAPSHLAGSIFACEAIFTLYDPQGVAPIYRQAGSHVRAALAYVGVGCAVSLNPDMHAMDGMDHGADSVQAARNKLADAYLSDPAGRIALIDRGRHALQPGTPGGSGCSIGDRVRLAQAAGARAAIILQTSTTAPEAFSPDGDPAGITIPVAMIDRDDAERLRSALCPRVENNLCVGGEQITASLRDAPGEWGALRVIDVTNPDAPVETGVFRTPRSVHFPPPDLAVFSPQRAMVHGSVAVVPWNSDGARVIDLSGGVPRETAWFIPPDVADPTGVLPAKAYVMSIGMVSVPRRGKRMTDYVVISDLNSGLYVVKAPWTPPTDSRAHAGK
;
A
#
# COMPACT_ATOMS: atom_id res chain seq x y z
N MET A 1 -3.07 28.60 66.84
CA MET A 1 -1.88 27.77 66.89
C MET A 1 -2.12 26.58 65.98
N SER A 2 -1.62 26.65 64.80
CA SER A 2 -1.80 25.62 63.79
C SER A 2 -0.43 25.22 63.27
N SER A 3 -0.12 23.97 63.32
CA SER A 3 1.12 23.39 62.83
C SER A 3 0.88 22.73 61.49
N ASN A 4 1.47 23.31 60.44
CA ASN A 4 1.56 22.73 59.14
C ASN A 4 2.59 21.61 59.10
N HIS A 5 2.21 20.40 58.82
CA HIS A 5 3.10 19.31 58.40
C HIS A 5 3.10 19.16 56.88
N ARG A 6 4.18 19.60 56.24
CA ARG A 6 4.56 19.26 54.89
C ARG A 6 4.95 17.78 54.86
N ARG A 7 4.20 16.99 54.10
CA ARG A 7 4.65 15.65 53.64
C ARG A 7 5.41 15.82 52.31
N GLN A 8 6.70 15.67 52.34
CA GLN A 8 7.53 15.45 51.16
C GLN A 8 7.35 13.99 50.74
N GLY A 9 6.72 13.78 49.63
CA GLY A 9 6.67 12.45 48.98
C GLY A 9 7.96 12.19 48.24
N LEU A 10 8.72 11.21 48.69
CA LEU A 10 9.82 10.62 47.92
C LEU A 10 9.23 9.88 46.74
N ILE A 11 9.47 10.37 45.51
CA ILE A 11 9.27 9.61 44.30
C ILE A 11 10.50 8.70 44.13
N ALA A 12 10.35 7.44 44.48
CA ALA A 12 11.35 6.42 44.18
C ALA A 12 11.30 6.15 42.67
N LEU A 13 12.32 6.59 41.97
CA LEU A 13 12.56 6.27 40.56
C LEU A 13 12.95 4.78 40.49
N LEU A 14 11.99 3.91 40.19
CA LEU A 14 12.28 2.53 39.80
C LEU A 14 12.91 2.59 38.40
N LEU A 15 14.24 2.56 38.36
CA LEU A 15 14.96 2.14 37.16
C LEU A 15 14.64 0.66 36.94
N ALA A 16 13.68 0.36 36.09
CA ALA A 16 13.51 -0.96 35.54
C ALA A 16 14.78 -1.28 34.74
N LEU A 17 15.59 -2.23 35.24
CA LEU A 17 16.63 -2.89 34.50
C LEU A 17 15.97 -3.56 33.29
N LEU A 18 16.02 -2.92 32.13
CA LEU A 18 15.69 -3.53 30.86
C LEU A 18 16.62 -4.73 30.69
N PRO A 19 16.11 -5.95 30.47
CA PRO A 19 16.94 -7.08 30.11
C PRO A 19 17.72 -6.70 28.86
N GLY A 20 19.04 -6.96 28.86
CA GLY A 20 19.97 -6.56 27.82
C GLY A 20 19.41 -6.83 26.44
N GLY A 21 19.15 -5.74 25.70
CA GLY A 21 18.66 -5.81 24.33
C GLY A 21 19.68 -6.56 23.49
N VAL A 22 19.31 -7.70 22.94
CA VAL A 22 20.07 -8.36 21.89
C VAL A 22 20.06 -7.37 20.73
N ASN A 23 21.21 -6.73 20.44
CA ASN A 23 21.33 -5.87 19.26
C ASN A 23 21.07 -6.71 18.02
N ALA A 24 20.13 -6.29 17.18
CA ALA A 24 19.82 -6.97 15.92
C ALA A 24 21.08 -7.03 15.03
N GLN A 25 21.33 -8.19 14.43
CA GLN A 25 22.53 -8.45 13.65
C GLN A 25 22.32 -8.07 12.18
N ALA A 26 23.23 -7.31 11.59
CA ALA A 26 23.28 -7.12 10.14
C ALA A 26 23.70 -8.40 9.44
N LEU A 27 22.86 -8.89 8.51
CA LEU A 27 23.17 -10.04 7.67
C LEU A 27 24.00 -9.60 6.45
N GLN A 28 24.75 -10.55 5.88
CA GLN A 28 25.53 -10.32 4.66
C GLN A 28 25.01 -11.16 3.51
N SER A 29 24.95 -10.57 2.32
CA SER A 29 24.65 -11.31 1.10
C SER A 29 25.77 -12.28 0.78
N VAL A 30 25.39 -13.51 0.45
CA VAL A 30 26.30 -14.56 -0.04
C VAL A 30 26.19 -14.77 -1.54
N GLY A 31 25.12 -14.31 -2.17
CA GLY A 31 24.87 -14.41 -3.60
C GLY A 31 23.93 -13.31 -4.10
N TYR A 32 24.05 -13.01 -5.38
CA TYR A 32 23.27 -11.96 -6.05
C TYR A 32 23.09 -12.27 -7.53
N THR A 33 21.95 -11.85 -8.08
CA THR A 33 21.69 -11.74 -9.52
C THR A 33 20.79 -10.54 -9.78
N ASP A 34 21.06 -9.77 -10.83
CA ASP A 34 20.27 -8.62 -11.27
C ASP A 34 18.95 -9.02 -11.97
N LEU A 35 18.69 -10.32 -12.11
CA LEU A 35 17.52 -10.87 -12.80
C LEU A 35 17.36 -10.39 -14.24
N GLY A 36 18.44 -9.98 -14.89
CA GLY A 36 18.46 -9.44 -16.24
C GLY A 36 18.42 -7.91 -16.31
N GLY A 37 18.51 -7.21 -15.15
CA GLY A 37 18.73 -5.76 -15.07
C GLY A 37 17.54 -4.88 -15.46
N ALA A 38 16.35 -5.44 -15.72
CA ALA A 38 15.18 -4.66 -16.14
C ALA A 38 14.36 -4.07 -14.97
N GLY A 39 14.73 -4.39 -13.73
CA GLY A 39 13.91 -4.04 -12.57
C GLY A 39 12.56 -4.74 -12.52
N LEU A 40 11.59 -4.15 -11.82
CA LEU A 40 10.23 -4.66 -11.66
C LEU A 40 10.17 -6.09 -11.11
N ASN A 41 11.03 -6.42 -10.16
CA ASN A 41 11.03 -7.73 -9.51
C ASN A 41 10.05 -7.70 -8.35
N GLY A 42 9.09 -8.62 -8.35
CA GLY A 42 7.99 -8.62 -7.39
C GLY A 42 8.01 -9.81 -6.46
N ASP A 43 6.84 -10.44 -6.38
CA ASP A 43 6.60 -11.59 -5.50
C ASP A 43 7.53 -12.76 -5.84
N ILE A 44 7.91 -13.53 -4.82
CA ILE A 44 8.79 -14.68 -4.99
C ILE A 44 8.17 -15.94 -4.38
N SER A 45 8.29 -17.06 -5.08
CA SER A 45 7.99 -18.38 -4.54
C SER A 45 9.16 -19.33 -4.77
N VAL A 46 9.60 -20.03 -3.73
CA VAL A 46 10.72 -20.97 -3.81
C VAL A 46 10.21 -22.39 -3.62
N LEU A 47 10.56 -23.28 -4.54
CA LEU A 47 10.25 -24.71 -4.45
C LEU A 47 11.51 -25.53 -4.72
N GLY A 48 11.93 -26.30 -3.72
CA GLY A 48 13.23 -26.97 -3.77
C GLY A 48 14.36 -25.95 -3.90
N THR A 49 15.13 -26.04 -4.99
CA THR A 49 16.22 -25.09 -5.28
C THR A 49 15.87 -24.14 -6.46
N THR A 50 14.61 -24.00 -6.77
CA THR A 50 14.14 -23.10 -7.83
C THR A 50 13.31 -21.97 -7.25
N ALA A 51 13.64 -20.73 -7.61
CA ALA A 51 12.81 -19.58 -7.32
C ALA A 51 12.06 -19.12 -8.58
N PHE A 52 10.82 -18.72 -8.38
CA PHE A 52 9.96 -18.07 -9.38
C PHE A 52 9.75 -16.64 -8.91
N VAL A 53 10.17 -15.66 -9.69
CA VAL A 53 10.05 -14.24 -9.36
C VAL A 53 9.07 -13.60 -10.32
N GLY A 54 7.96 -13.11 -9.79
CA GLY A 54 6.94 -12.39 -10.54
C GLY A 54 7.34 -10.95 -10.84
N ALA A 55 6.46 -10.23 -11.48
CA ALA A 55 6.60 -8.80 -11.70
C ALA A 55 6.33 -8.02 -10.41
N GLY A 56 7.02 -6.92 -10.23
CA GLY A 56 6.75 -5.97 -9.15
C GLY A 56 5.43 -5.24 -9.34
N MET A 57 5.42 -3.98 -9.07
CA MET A 57 4.22 -3.15 -9.01
C MET A 57 3.38 -3.19 -10.28
N MET A 58 2.08 -3.18 -10.08
CA MET A 58 1.10 -2.94 -11.13
C MET A 58 0.70 -1.48 -11.16
N PRO A 59 0.40 -0.94 -12.35
CA PRO A 59 -0.37 0.29 -12.45
C PRO A 59 -1.76 0.01 -11.83
N ALA A 60 -1.97 0.44 -10.61
CA ALA A 60 -3.31 0.46 -10.05
C ALA A 60 -4.11 1.52 -10.80
N ALA A 61 -5.31 1.19 -11.22
CA ALA A 61 -6.26 2.21 -11.64
C ALA A 61 -6.50 3.15 -10.43
N GLY A 62 -6.33 4.44 -10.62
CA GLY A 62 -6.50 5.43 -9.55
C GLY A 62 -5.23 6.23 -9.24
N VAL A 63 -5.05 6.57 -7.98
CA VAL A 63 -4.03 7.52 -7.50
C VAL A 63 -2.58 7.18 -7.92
N HIS A 64 -2.29 5.92 -8.18
CA HIS A 64 -0.96 5.47 -8.60
C HIS A 64 -0.82 5.28 -10.12
N ALA A 65 -1.86 5.47 -10.90
CA ALA A 65 -1.80 5.24 -12.35
C ALA A 65 -0.72 6.07 -13.05
N HIS A 66 -0.50 7.30 -12.58
CA HIS A 66 0.52 8.19 -13.12
C HIS A 66 1.95 7.80 -12.73
N LEU A 67 2.13 7.11 -11.58
CA LEU A 67 3.45 6.66 -11.13
C LEU A 67 3.91 5.41 -11.90
N TYR A 68 2.97 4.56 -12.32
CA TYR A 68 3.27 3.26 -12.93
C TYR A 68 2.99 3.18 -14.42
N ASN A 69 2.44 4.24 -14.99
CA ASN A 69 2.07 4.29 -16.41
C ASN A 69 3.25 4.16 -17.41
N PRO A 70 4.50 4.57 -17.08
CA PRO A 70 5.62 4.39 -17.99
C PRO A 70 6.20 2.98 -18.04
N TYR A 71 5.79 2.05 -17.15
CA TYR A 71 6.33 0.69 -17.17
C TYR A 71 5.91 -0.08 -18.43
N PRO A 72 6.87 -0.57 -19.22
CA PRO A 72 6.54 -1.33 -20.41
C PRO A 72 5.94 -2.68 -20.04
N CYS A 73 4.67 -2.86 -20.29
CA CYS A 73 3.91 -4.06 -20.05
C CYS A 73 4.57 -5.38 -20.51
N PRO A 74 5.24 -5.47 -21.65
CA PRO A 74 5.80 -6.74 -22.11
C PRO A 74 7.00 -7.26 -21.32
N ALA A 75 7.62 -6.45 -20.48
CA ALA A 75 8.81 -6.84 -19.71
C ALA A 75 8.50 -7.59 -18.40
N VAL A 76 7.23 -7.71 -18.02
CA VAL A 76 6.79 -8.22 -16.71
C VAL A 76 6.45 -9.70 -16.73
N THR A 77 7.46 -10.53 -16.94
CA THR A 77 7.36 -12.00 -16.99
C THR A 77 7.69 -12.64 -15.65
N VAL A 78 7.39 -13.94 -15.46
CA VAL A 78 7.99 -14.72 -14.37
C VAL A 78 9.41 -15.10 -14.72
N LYS A 79 10.36 -14.78 -13.86
CA LYS A 79 11.77 -15.17 -13.98
C LYS A 79 12.00 -16.45 -13.17
N ILE A 80 12.72 -17.41 -13.74
CA ILE A 80 13.02 -18.69 -13.10
C ILE A 80 14.50 -18.72 -12.75
N VAL A 81 14.79 -18.89 -11.45
CA VAL A 81 16.17 -18.78 -10.91
C VAL A 81 16.58 -20.10 -10.28
N ASP A 82 17.73 -20.63 -10.69
CA ASP A 82 18.38 -21.75 -10.04
C ASP A 82 19.15 -21.27 -8.80
N LEU A 83 18.79 -21.81 -7.65
CA LEU A 83 19.39 -21.56 -6.33
C LEU A 83 20.17 -22.79 -5.80
N SER A 84 20.46 -23.78 -6.63
CA SER A 84 21.24 -24.97 -6.20
C SER A 84 22.63 -24.59 -5.67
N ARG A 85 23.13 -23.44 -6.11
CA ARG A 85 24.33 -22.78 -5.59
C ARG A 85 23.94 -21.38 -5.12
N PRO A 86 23.58 -21.20 -3.85
CA PRO A 86 23.14 -19.92 -3.30
C PRO A 86 24.13 -18.78 -3.48
N GLU A 87 25.40 -19.09 -3.61
CA GLU A 87 26.46 -18.11 -3.86
C GLU A 87 26.52 -17.60 -5.30
N ALA A 88 25.85 -18.29 -6.22
CA ALA A 88 25.81 -17.96 -7.65
C ALA A 88 24.42 -18.23 -8.23
N PRO A 89 23.39 -17.51 -7.77
CA PRO A 89 22.04 -17.66 -8.29
C PRO A 89 22.00 -17.30 -9.77
N LYS A 90 21.24 -18.07 -10.57
CA LYS A 90 21.26 -17.92 -12.03
C LYS A 90 19.86 -17.98 -12.61
N VAL A 91 19.51 -17.00 -13.45
CA VAL A 91 18.29 -17.07 -14.27
C VAL A 91 18.47 -18.18 -15.30
N VAL A 92 17.55 -19.16 -15.31
CA VAL A 92 17.58 -20.34 -16.17
C VAL A 92 16.40 -20.38 -17.16
N GLY A 93 15.46 -19.45 -17.03
CA GLY A 93 14.31 -19.33 -17.93
C GLY A 93 13.36 -18.24 -17.51
N THR A 94 12.32 -18.04 -18.33
CA THR A 94 11.22 -17.12 -18.08
C THR A 94 9.90 -17.77 -18.51
N ILE A 95 8.80 -17.35 -17.89
CA ILE A 95 7.44 -17.66 -18.36
C ILE A 95 6.88 -16.39 -18.97
N PRO A 96 6.67 -16.35 -20.28
CA PRO A 96 6.08 -15.19 -20.93
C PRO A 96 4.61 -15.02 -20.52
N VAL A 97 4.15 -13.79 -20.47
CA VAL A 97 2.75 -13.43 -20.25
C VAL A 97 2.18 -12.76 -21.50
N PRO A 98 0.85 -12.78 -21.68
CA PRO A 98 0.21 -12.10 -22.80
C PRO A 98 0.46 -10.59 -22.78
N ALA A 99 0.36 -9.96 -23.96
CA ALA A 99 0.46 -8.51 -24.05
C ALA A 99 -0.61 -7.81 -23.20
N GLY A 100 -0.22 -6.75 -22.51
CA GLY A 100 -1.12 -6.01 -21.61
C GLY A 100 -1.39 -6.69 -20.25
N VAL A 101 -0.62 -7.73 -19.93
CA VAL A 101 -0.74 -8.50 -18.67
C VAL A 101 0.61 -8.55 -17.96
N ALA A 102 0.60 -8.42 -16.65
CA ALA A 102 1.74 -8.65 -15.75
C ALA A 102 1.54 -9.94 -14.95
N ALA A 103 2.60 -10.71 -14.77
CA ALA A 103 2.65 -11.83 -13.84
C ALA A 103 2.99 -11.29 -12.44
N HIS A 104 1.99 -10.93 -11.64
CA HIS A 104 2.22 -10.25 -10.37
C HIS A 104 2.54 -11.22 -9.24
N GLY A 105 1.55 -11.85 -8.65
CA GLY A 105 1.73 -12.80 -7.55
C GLY A 105 2.10 -14.19 -8.06
N VAL A 106 3.00 -14.87 -7.35
CA VAL A 106 3.42 -16.25 -7.68
C VAL A 106 3.38 -17.13 -6.43
N SER A 107 2.94 -18.38 -6.59
CA SER A 107 2.97 -19.37 -5.51
C SER A 107 3.18 -20.77 -6.09
N SER A 108 4.11 -21.53 -5.54
CA SER A 108 4.45 -22.87 -6.01
C SER A 108 4.30 -23.92 -4.92
N ALA A 109 3.91 -25.12 -5.32
CA ALA A 109 3.79 -26.26 -4.43
C ALA A 109 4.10 -27.57 -5.17
N ARG A 110 4.70 -28.53 -4.48
CA ARG A 110 4.76 -29.89 -4.95
C ARG A 110 3.41 -30.55 -4.67
N VAL A 111 2.77 -31.07 -5.72
CA VAL A 111 1.41 -31.61 -5.61
C VAL A 111 1.32 -33.03 -6.19
N ARG A 112 0.42 -33.79 -5.59
CA ARG A 112 0.08 -35.14 -6.08
C ARG A 112 -1.43 -35.31 -6.05
N THR A 113 -2.05 -35.29 -7.23
CA THR A 113 -3.49 -35.47 -7.42
C THR A 113 -3.78 -36.58 -8.43
N PRO A 114 -5.01 -37.03 -8.59
CA PRO A 114 -5.36 -38.01 -9.62
C PRO A 114 -5.06 -37.53 -11.06
N THR A 115 -5.01 -36.24 -11.29
CA THR A 115 -4.88 -35.64 -12.64
C THR A 115 -3.51 -35.03 -12.91
N PHE A 116 -2.72 -34.79 -11.86
CA PHE A 116 -1.41 -34.16 -11.96
C PHE A 116 -0.50 -34.56 -10.78
N THR A 117 0.74 -34.91 -11.08
CA THR A 117 1.79 -35.12 -10.09
C THR A 117 3.03 -34.39 -10.53
N GLY A 118 3.51 -33.45 -9.74
CA GLY A 118 4.69 -32.64 -10.06
C GLY A 118 4.76 -31.34 -9.27
N ASP A 119 5.58 -30.43 -9.74
CA ASP A 119 5.74 -29.09 -9.18
C ASP A 119 4.77 -28.15 -9.93
N LEU A 120 3.81 -27.59 -9.20
CA LEU A 120 2.78 -26.70 -9.73
C LEU A 120 3.10 -25.25 -9.33
N LEU A 121 3.02 -24.34 -10.31
CA LEU A 121 3.13 -22.90 -10.10
C LEU A 121 1.80 -22.23 -10.45
N ALA A 122 1.24 -21.48 -9.53
CA ALA A 122 0.14 -20.55 -9.77
C ALA A 122 0.67 -19.13 -9.96
N VAL A 123 0.20 -18.45 -10.99
CA VAL A 123 0.60 -17.09 -11.36
C VAL A 123 -0.63 -16.21 -11.43
N ALA A 124 -0.69 -15.19 -10.60
CA ALA A 124 -1.74 -14.17 -10.66
C ALA A 124 -1.47 -13.22 -11.82
N LEU A 125 -2.41 -13.11 -12.73
CA LEU A 125 -2.35 -12.28 -13.93
C LEU A 125 -3.16 -11.02 -13.73
N ALA A 126 -2.52 -9.88 -13.93
CA ALA A 126 -3.14 -8.59 -13.74
C ALA A 126 -2.96 -7.72 -14.98
N THR A 127 -3.87 -6.77 -15.18
CA THR A 127 -3.74 -5.78 -16.26
C THR A 127 -2.52 -4.91 -16.02
N CYS A 128 -1.79 -4.60 -17.07
CA CYS A 128 -0.73 -3.61 -17.04
C CYS A 128 -0.87 -2.61 -18.21
N GLY A 129 -0.41 -1.37 -18.00
CA GLY A 129 -0.52 -0.28 -18.98
C GLY A 129 -1.91 0.38 -19.07
N SER A 130 -2.03 1.35 -19.95
CA SER A 130 -3.19 2.26 -20.07
C SER A 130 -4.41 1.67 -20.80
N GLY A 131 -4.71 0.40 -20.60
CA GLY A 131 -5.91 -0.20 -21.17
C GLY A 131 -5.74 -0.83 -22.55
N GLY A 132 -6.68 -1.56 -23.00
CA GLY A 132 -6.64 -2.38 -24.22
C GLY A 132 -6.01 -3.74 -23.94
N GLY A 133 -6.00 -4.13 -22.68
CA GLY A 133 -5.38 -5.36 -22.24
C GLY A 133 -6.07 -6.60 -22.78
N SER A 134 -5.26 -7.64 -22.96
CA SER A 134 -5.68 -9.00 -23.21
C SER A 134 -6.76 -9.42 -22.21
N VAL A 135 -7.75 -10.16 -22.70
CA VAL A 135 -8.76 -10.81 -21.86
C VAL A 135 -8.20 -11.96 -21.01
N GLU A 136 -6.91 -12.24 -21.12
CA GLU A 136 -6.26 -13.36 -20.42
C GLU A 136 -5.76 -12.96 -19.03
N ARG A 137 -6.67 -12.70 -18.12
CA ARG A 137 -6.40 -12.38 -16.70
C ARG A 137 -6.76 -13.59 -15.82
N GLY A 138 -6.72 -13.42 -14.51
CA GLY A 138 -7.05 -14.45 -13.56
C GLY A 138 -5.82 -15.15 -12.98
N VAL A 139 -5.88 -16.46 -12.82
CA VAL A 139 -4.76 -17.28 -12.33
C VAL A 139 -4.38 -18.33 -13.36
N ALA A 140 -3.12 -18.32 -13.78
CA ALA A 140 -2.57 -19.36 -14.66
C ALA A 140 -1.82 -20.41 -13.84
N TYR A 141 -2.00 -21.70 -14.19
CA TYR A 141 -1.36 -22.84 -13.54
C TYR A 141 -0.37 -23.48 -14.50
N TYR A 142 0.88 -23.59 -14.07
CA TYR A 142 1.97 -24.16 -14.87
C TYR A 142 2.54 -25.41 -14.21
N ASP A 143 2.81 -26.43 -15.02
CA ASP A 143 3.72 -27.51 -14.65
C ASP A 143 5.16 -26.97 -14.75
N VAL A 144 5.84 -26.90 -13.61
CA VAL A 144 7.22 -26.46 -13.48
C VAL A 144 8.13 -27.56 -12.93
N THR A 145 7.70 -28.82 -13.03
CA THR A 145 8.50 -30.02 -12.66
C THR A 145 9.85 -30.00 -13.39
N ARG A 146 9.87 -29.42 -14.58
CA ARG A 146 11.10 -29.06 -15.33
C ARG A 146 11.17 -27.55 -15.45
N PRO A 147 11.86 -26.85 -14.52
CA PRO A 147 11.84 -25.39 -14.48
C PRO A 147 12.26 -24.69 -15.78
N THR A 148 13.16 -25.33 -16.56
CA THR A 148 13.59 -24.79 -17.86
C THR A 148 12.59 -25.01 -19.00
N ARG A 149 11.49 -25.71 -18.76
CA ARG A 149 10.43 -26.01 -19.73
C ARG A 149 9.05 -25.97 -19.07
N PRO A 150 8.62 -24.79 -18.59
CA PRO A 150 7.31 -24.63 -17.99
C PRO A 150 6.21 -24.91 -19.01
N VAL A 151 5.14 -25.60 -18.58
CA VAL A 151 3.99 -25.95 -19.43
C VAL A 151 2.72 -25.39 -18.80
N LEU A 152 2.00 -24.54 -19.52
CA LEU A 152 0.67 -24.09 -19.10
C LEU A 152 -0.29 -25.27 -19.04
N LEU A 153 -0.90 -25.50 -17.90
CA LEU A 153 -1.91 -26.55 -17.71
C LEU A 153 -3.32 -26.02 -17.90
N GLY A 154 -3.65 -24.91 -17.25
CA GLY A 154 -4.98 -24.32 -17.31
C GLY A 154 -4.99 -22.92 -16.70
N ARG A 155 -6.16 -22.29 -16.75
CA ARG A 155 -6.41 -20.96 -16.20
C ARG A 155 -7.73 -20.92 -15.47
N TYR A 156 -7.75 -20.19 -14.36
CA TYR A 156 -8.96 -19.74 -13.71
C TYR A 156 -9.20 -18.28 -14.11
N GLN A 157 -10.39 -17.99 -14.58
CA GLN A 157 -10.84 -16.63 -14.91
C GLN A 157 -12.06 -16.33 -14.05
N ALA A 158 -11.99 -15.28 -13.23
CA ALA A 158 -13.01 -14.95 -12.25
C ALA A 158 -14.16 -14.08 -12.80
N ASP A 159 -14.43 -14.16 -14.07
CA ASP A 159 -15.38 -13.31 -14.80
C ASP A 159 -16.81 -13.84 -14.84
N SER A 160 -17.04 -15.09 -14.35
CA SER A 160 -18.37 -15.72 -14.43
C SER A 160 -19.44 -15.04 -13.57
N ASP A 161 -19.02 -14.30 -12.52
CA ASP A 161 -19.91 -13.75 -11.50
C ASP A 161 -20.07 -12.24 -11.58
N ILE A 162 -19.26 -11.56 -12.41
CA ILE A 162 -19.30 -10.12 -12.54
C ILE A 162 -20.24 -9.76 -13.68
N ALA A 163 -21.41 -9.25 -13.35
CA ALA A 163 -22.23 -8.56 -14.31
C ALA A 163 -21.44 -7.37 -14.85
N HIS A 164 -21.28 -7.31 -16.16
CA HIS A 164 -20.51 -6.27 -16.82
C HIS A 164 -21.07 -4.89 -16.46
N ASP A 165 -20.27 -4.03 -15.84
CA ASP A 165 -20.59 -2.61 -15.68
C ASP A 165 -19.82 -1.86 -16.79
N ASP A 166 -20.57 -1.34 -17.76
CA ASP A 166 -20.04 -0.60 -18.91
C ASP A 166 -19.22 0.65 -18.50
N SER A 167 -19.30 1.07 -17.23
CA SER A 167 -18.54 2.17 -16.67
C SER A 167 -17.13 1.80 -16.21
N ILE A 168 -16.73 0.50 -16.26
CA ILE A 168 -15.41 0.06 -15.81
C ILE A 168 -14.47 -0.04 -17.02
N PRO A 169 -13.48 0.86 -17.15
CA PRO A 169 -12.53 0.85 -18.27
C PRO A 169 -11.66 -0.41 -18.36
N ALA A 170 -11.71 -1.28 -17.34
CA ALA A 170 -10.84 -2.45 -17.20
C ALA A 170 -11.09 -3.57 -18.22
N CYS A 171 -12.16 -3.51 -18.99
CA CYS A 171 -12.51 -4.56 -19.93
C CYS A 171 -11.97 -4.36 -21.36
N GLY A 172 -11.06 -3.42 -21.57
CA GLY A 172 -10.53 -3.12 -22.91
C GLY A 172 -11.42 -2.15 -23.69
N ALA A 173 -10.80 -1.52 -24.69
CA ALA A 173 -11.32 -0.35 -25.39
C ALA A 173 -12.80 -0.35 -25.77
N PRO A 174 -13.32 0.87 -25.95
CA PRO A 174 -14.69 1.30 -25.77
C PRO A 174 -15.69 0.59 -26.64
N PRO A 175 -16.97 0.70 -26.24
CA PRO A 175 -17.51 0.12 -25.03
C PRO A 175 -17.61 -1.38 -25.22
N ALA A 176 -17.12 -2.13 -24.27
CA ALA A 176 -17.43 -3.55 -24.25
C ALA A 176 -18.95 -3.69 -24.37
N ARG A 177 -19.42 -4.47 -25.30
CA ARG A 177 -20.86 -4.65 -25.56
C ARG A 177 -21.54 -5.21 -24.31
N SER A 178 -22.71 -4.67 -23.97
CA SER A 178 -23.57 -5.19 -22.92
C SER A 178 -23.58 -6.73 -22.96
N GLY A 179 -23.20 -7.35 -21.81
CA GLY A 179 -23.12 -8.82 -21.71
C GLY A 179 -21.74 -9.44 -22.00
N GLN A 180 -20.71 -8.65 -22.35
CA GLN A 180 -19.35 -9.16 -22.46
C GLN A 180 -18.73 -9.28 -21.07
N ARG A 181 -18.25 -10.47 -20.71
CA ARG A 181 -17.59 -10.73 -19.44
C ARG A 181 -16.12 -10.43 -19.53
N CYS A 182 -15.56 -9.81 -18.48
CA CYS A 182 -14.15 -9.49 -18.40
C CYS A 182 -13.48 -10.33 -17.34
N ALA A 183 -12.37 -10.94 -17.68
CA ALA A 183 -11.56 -11.65 -16.71
C ALA A 183 -11.00 -10.62 -15.71
N SER A 184 -11.11 -10.91 -14.41
CA SER A 184 -10.67 -10.01 -13.37
C SER A 184 -9.16 -10.04 -13.16
N SER A 185 -8.58 -8.87 -12.89
CA SER A 185 -7.17 -8.73 -12.50
C SER A 185 -6.94 -9.37 -11.14
N GLN A 186 -6.01 -10.33 -11.04
CA GLN A 186 -5.62 -10.93 -9.78
C GLN A 186 -4.32 -10.33 -9.28
N HIS A 187 -4.31 -9.80 -8.04
CA HIS A 187 -3.15 -9.14 -7.45
C HIS A 187 -2.18 -10.16 -6.83
N SER A 188 -2.68 -11.07 -6.01
CA SER A 188 -1.86 -12.06 -5.34
C SER A 188 -2.47 -13.45 -5.39
N VAL A 189 -1.64 -14.47 -5.22
CA VAL A 189 -2.07 -15.87 -5.15
C VAL A 189 -1.31 -16.62 -4.09
N SER A 190 -1.99 -17.53 -3.40
CA SER A 190 -1.39 -18.54 -2.54
C SER A 190 -1.86 -19.92 -2.98
N LEU A 191 -0.99 -20.92 -2.91
CA LEU A 191 -1.26 -22.29 -3.35
C LEU A 191 -0.90 -23.28 -2.25
N ILE A 192 -1.75 -24.26 -1.99
CA ILE A 192 -1.49 -25.32 -1.01
C ILE A 192 -2.09 -26.63 -1.45
N GLN A 193 -1.40 -27.76 -1.18
CA GLN A 193 -2.01 -29.07 -1.15
C GLN A 193 -2.41 -29.41 0.27
N ARG A 194 -3.69 -29.71 0.49
CA ARG A 194 -4.23 -30.14 1.79
C ARG A 194 -3.94 -31.62 2.06
N ALA A 195 -4.06 -32.02 3.32
CA ALA A 195 -3.89 -33.41 3.74
C ALA A 195 -4.93 -34.36 3.11
N ASP A 196 -6.12 -33.84 2.72
CA ASP A 196 -7.15 -34.60 2.01
C ASP A 196 -6.84 -34.79 0.50
N GLY A 197 -5.69 -34.32 0.04
CA GLY A 197 -5.21 -34.42 -1.34
C GLY A 197 -5.70 -33.31 -2.26
N ARG A 198 -6.63 -32.45 -1.83
CA ARG A 198 -7.07 -31.29 -2.61
C ARG A 198 -5.96 -30.26 -2.74
N VAL A 199 -5.92 -29.62 -3.88
CA VAL A 199 -5.08 -28.45 -4.13
C VAL A 199 -5.99 -27.23 -4.19
N LEU A 200 -5.77 -26.29 -3.28
CA LEU A 200 -6.50 -25.02 -3.26
C LEU A 200 -5.55 -23.88 -3.62
N SER A 201 -6.07 -22.92 -4.38
CA SER A 201 -5.45 -21.61 -4.51
C SER A 201 -6.39 -20.54 -3.98
N LEU A 202 -5.78 -19.53 -3.38
CA LEU A 202 -6.46 -18.37 -2.84
C LEU A 202 -5.93 -17.17 -3.61
N SER A 203 -6.75 -16.57 -4.44
CA SER A 203 -6.39 -15.41 -5.25
C SER A 203 -7.16 -14.18 -4.81
N VAL A 204 -6.59 -13.01 -5.07
CA VAL A 204 -7.14 -11.73 -4.63
C VAL A 204 -7.42 -10.83 -5.81
N GLU A 205 -8.66 -10.37 -5.87
CA GLU A 205 -9.15 -9.38 -6.82
C GLU A 205 -9.54 -8.10 -6.06
N PRO A 206 -8.67 -7.09 -6.03
CA PRO A 206 -8.94 -5.87 -5.27
C PRO A 206 -10.21 -5.15 -5.75
N GLY A 207 -11.10 -4.81 -4.81
CA GLY A 207 -12.32 -4.04 -5.07
C GLY A 207 -13.54 -4.86 -5.50
N ALA A 208 -13.45 -6.20 -5.59
CA ALA A 208 -14.59 -7.04 -5.95
C ALA A 208 -15.70 -7.05 -4.90
N ALA A 209 -15.37 -6.82 -3.62
CA ALA A 209 -16.36 -6.75 -2.54
C ALA A 209 -17.13 -5.43 -2.48
N SER A 210 -16.86 -4.46 -3.36
CA SER A 210 -17.66 -3.25 -3.45
C SER A 210 -19.12 -3.58 -3.81
N SER A 211 -20.03 -2.62 -3.61
CA SER A 211 -21.45 -2.79 -3.94
C SER A 211 -21.72 -3.20 -5.40
N LYS A 212 -20.74 -3.05 -6.27
CA LYS A 212 -20.80 -3.45 -7.68
C LYS A 212 -20.46 -4.92 -7.91
N PHE A 213 -19.76 -5.57 -6.96
CA PHE A 213 -19.27 -6.94 -7.11
C PHE A 213 -19.66 -7.79 -5.89
N PRO A 214 -20.76 -8.54 -5.97
CA PRO A 214 -21.28 -9.29 -4.82
C PRO A 214 -20.44 -10.49 -4.38
N SER A 215 -19.40 -10.86 -5.11
CA SER A 215 -18.72 -12.15 -4.92
C SER A 215 -17.48 -12.12 -4.03
N GLY A 216 -17.14 -10.98 -3.39
CA GLY A 216 -15.98 -10.83 -2.49
C GLY A 216 -14.63 -10.74 -3.23
N ASP A 217 -13.61 -10.17 -2.56
CA ASP A 217 -12.29 -9.92 -3.16
C ASP A 217 -11.40 -11.17 -3.19
N PHE A 218 -11.60 -12.09 -2.23
CA PHE A 218 -10.80 -13.29 -2.10
C PHE A 218 -11.53 -14.48 -2.74
N ARG A 219 -10.88 -15.12 -3.71
CA ARG A 219 -11.41 -16.25 -4.46
C ARG A 219 -10.74 -17.54 -4.01
N VAL A 220 -11.52 -18.52 -3.58
CA VAL A 220 -11.04 -19.86 -3.28
C VAL A 220 -11.28 -20.74 -4.51
N VAL A 221 -10.20 -21.25 -5.09
CA VAL A 221 -10.22 -22.05 -6.31
C VAL A 221 -9.72 -23.46 -6.01
N ASP A 222 -10.49 -24.48 -6.36
CA ASP A 222 -10.06 -25.87 -6.38
C ASP A 222 -9.24 -26.11 -7.65
N ALA A 223 -7.94 -26.25 -7.50
CA ALA A 223 -6.95 -26.55 -8.54
C ALA A 223 -6.47 -28.01 -8.45
N THR A 224 -7.24 -28.91 -7.82
CA THR A 224 -6.93 -30.36 -7.76
C THR A 224 -6.78 -30.94 -9.17
N ASN A 225 -7.57 -30.45 -10.12
CA ASN A 225 -7.30 -30.61 -11.53
C ASN A 225 -6.80 -29.27 -12.11
N PRO A 226 -5.49 -29.01 -12.18
CA PRO A 226 -4.98 -27.72 -12.60
C PRO A 226 -5.26 -27.39 -14.08
N ARG A 227 -5.74 -28.36 -14.86
CA ARG A 227 -6.20 -28.14 -16.25
C ARG A 227 -7.62 -27.56 -16.31
N HIS A 228 -8.40 -27.76 -15.26
CA HIS A 228 -9.78 -27.29 -15.12
C HIS A 228 -10.01 -26.80 -13.69
N PRO A 229 -9.36 -25.67 -13.30
CA PRO A 229 -9.54 -25.09 -11.96
C PRO A 229 -10.96 -24.52 -11.84
N VAL A 230 -11.58 -24.69 -10.66
CA VAL A 230 -12.96 -24.29 -10.40
C VAL A 230 -13.05 -23.44 -9.14
N GLN A 231 -13.69 -22.28 -9.19
CA GLN A 231 -14.00 -21.50 -8.00
C GLN A 231 -14.99 -22.27 -7.13
N VAL A 232 -14.66 -22.42 -5.85
CA VAL A 232 -15.50 -23.09 -4.85
C VAL A 232 -16.11 -22.12 -3.85
N GLY A 233 -15.65 -20.88 -3.83
CA GLY A 233 -16.20 -19.82 -2.99
C GLY A 233 -15.42 -18.52 -3.06
N ALA A 234 -15.96 -17.51 -2.38
CA ALA A 234 -15.35 -16.20 -2.24
C ALA A 234 -15.68 -15.61 -0.85
N PHE A 235 -14.88 -14.64 -0.39
CA PHE A 235 -15.13 -13.89 0.83
C PHE A 235 -14.50 -12.48 0.76
N PRO A 236 -14.90 -11.52 1.60
CA PRO A 236 -16.05 -11.59 2.48
C PRO A 236 -17.35 -11.74 1.72
N PRO A 237 -18.45 -12.21 2.36
CA PRO A 237 -19.74 -12.24 1.72
C PRO A 237 -20.23 -10.85 1.38
N SER A 238 -21.08 -10.72 0.37
CA SER A 238 -21.71 -9.46 0.01
C SER A 238 -22.42 -8.82 1.22
N GLY A 239 -22.19 -7.51 1.42
CA GLY A 239 -22.79 -6.76 2.53
C GLY A 239 -22.08 -6.95 3.88
N ALA A 240 -20.94 -7.64 3.95
CA ALA A 240 -20.12 -7.62 5.16
C ALA A 240 -19.68 -6.18 5.45
N PRO A 241 -19.69 -5.74 6.73
CA PRO A 241 -19.17 -4.43 7.08
C PRO A 241 -17.65 -4.41 6.85
N ILE A 242 -17.22 -3.67 5.84
CA ILE A 242 -15.83 -3.62 5.40
C ILE A 242 -15.19 -2.26 5.71
N PHE A 243 -15.92 -1.39 6.41
CA PHE A 243 -15.52 0.01 6.51
C PHE A 243 -14.74 0.32 7.78
N SER A 244 -13.57 0.88 7.57
CA SER A 244 -13.02 1.88 8.46
C SER A 244 -13.12 3.23 7.75
N THR A 245 -13.60 4.26 8.44
CA THR A 245 -13.55 5.65 7.97
C THR A 245 -12.30 6.35 8.50
N ASN A 246 -11.25 5.60 8.75
CA ASN A 246 -10.09 6.06 9.48
C ASN A 246 -9.03 6.60 8.54
N GLY A 247 -8.31 7.60 9.03
CA GLY A 247 -7.19 8.17 8.34
C GLY A 247 -7.52 9.00 7.11
N CYS A 248 -6.49 9.29 6.38
CA CYS A 248 -6.52 10.17 5.22
C CYS A 248 -6.84 9.44 3.91
N ARG A 249 -6.84 8.13 3.92
CA ARG A 249 -7.12 7.32 2.74
C ARG A 249 -8.00 6.14 3.10
N PRO A 250 -9.30 6.39 3.32
CA PRO A 250 -10.22 5.29 3.52
C PRO A 250 -10.21 4.39 2.29
N PHE A 251 -9.64 3.22 2.43
CA PHE A 251 -9.53 2.26 1.35
C PHE A 251 -9.88 0.87 1.85
N SER A 252 -10.94 0.30 1.30
CA SER A 252 -11.43 -1.01 1.67
C SER A 252 -11.43 -1.91 0.44
N ALA A 253 -10.40 -2.72 0.31
CA ALA A 253 -10.27 -3.75 -0.71
C ALA A 253 -9.40 -4.90 -0.20
N GLY A 254 -9.60 -6.10 -0.72
CA GLY A 254 -8.69 -7.21 -0.51
C GLY A 254 -7.36 -6.97 -1.21
N HIS A 255 -6.25 -7.29 -0.56
CA HIS A 255 -4.93 -7.11 -1.16
C HIS A 255 -4.08 -8.38 -1.09
N GLY A 256 -3.91 -8.96 0.09
CA GLY A 256 -3.13 -10.17 0.29
C GLY A 256 -3.88 -11.23 1.09
N ALA A 257 -3.63 -12.51 0.80
CA ALA A 257 -4.25 -13.59 1.52
C ALA A 257 -3.30 -14.78 1.70
N GLY A 258 -3.51 -15.56 2.74
CA GLY A 258 -2.71 -16.73 3.05
C GLY A 258 -3.50 -17.87 3.67
N PHE A 259 -2.98 -19.08 3.54
CA PHE A 259 -3.52 -20.26 4.21
C PHE A 259 -2.91 -20.46 5.59
N SER A 260 -3.69 -20.96 6.51
CA SER A 260 -3.24 -21.49 7.81
C SER A 260 -3.80 -22.89 8.06
N ARG A 261 -3.33 -23.55 9.11
CA ARG A 261 -3.76 -24.89 9.52
C ARG A 261 -3.81 -25.91 8.37
N GLY A 262 -2.75 -25.93 7.55
CA GLY A 262 -2.65 -26.86 6.43
C GLY A 262 -3.74 -26.66 5.36
N GLY A 263 -4.24 -25.44 5.18
CA GLY A 263 -5.26 -25.09 4.20
C GLY A 263 -6.70 -25.33 4.64
N THR A 264 -6.94 -25.59 5.94
CA THR A 264 -8.32 -25.66 6.49
C THR A 264 -8.83 -24.30 6.94
N ARG A 265 -7.96 -23.28 6.96
CA ARG A 265 -8.29 -21.89 7.24
C ARG A 265 -7.61 -20.97 6.26
N ALA A 266 -8.26 -19.86 5.92
CA ALA A 266 -7.72 -18.76 5.16
C ALA A 266 -7.75 -17.47 6.00
N LEU A 267 -6.79 -16.59 5.73
CA LEU A 267 -6.70 -15.24 6.26
C LEU A 267 -6.69 -14.28 5.07
N GLY A 268 -7.51 -13.23 5.12
CA GLY A 268 -7.58 -12.22 4.06
C GLY A 268 -7.34 -10.82 4.62
N ALA A 269 -6.32 -10.14 4.12
CA ALA A 269 -5.99 -8.76 4.46
C ALA A 269 -6.78 -7.80 3.58
N PHE A 270 -7.53 -6.89 4.20
CA PHE A 270 -8.55 -6.07 3.56
C PHE A 270 -8.35 -4.58 3.87
N TYR A 271 -7.14 -4.08 3.71
CA TYR A 271 -6.73 -2.71 4.04
C TYR A 271 -7.37 -2.22 5.36
N ASP A 272 -8.14 -1.12 5.34
CA ASP A 272 -8.78 -0.54 6.53
C ASP A 272 -9.81 -1.47 7.19
N GLY A 273 -10.32 -2.45 6.46
CA GLY A 273 -11.19 -3.50 7.00
C GLY A 273 -10.46 -4.51 7.89
N GLY A 274 -9.11 -4.45 7.95
CA GLY A 274 -8.32 -5.36 8.78
C GLY A 274 -8.15 -6.74 8.18
N VAL A 275 -8.33 -7.80 8.96
CA VAL A 275 -8.12 -9.18 8.51
C VAL A 275 -9.31 -10.06 8.80
N PHE A 276 -9.80 -10.73 7.76
CA PHE A 276 -10.84 -11.75 7.87
C PHE A 276 -10.24 -13.12 8.18
N VAL A 277 -10.85 -13.82 9.14
CA VAL A 277 -10.54 -15.22 9.50
C VAL A 277 -11.65 -16.12 8.97
N VAL A 278 -11.29 -17.07 8.11
CA VAL A 278 -12.24 -17.87 7.35
C VAL A 278 -11.88 -19.35 7.42
N ASP A 279 -12.80 -20.19 7.89
CA ASP A 279 -12.62 -21.64 7.83
C ASP A 279 -12.98 -22.14 6.42
N LEU A 280 -12.17 -23.05 5.92
CA LEU A 280 -12.38 -23.72 4.64
C LEU A 280 -12.86 -25.16 4.87
N GLY A 281 -14.12 -25.41 4.56
CA GLY A 281 -14.74 -26.74 4.69
C GLY A 281 -14.07 -27.81 3.81
N ALA A 282 -14.58 -29.04 3.87
CA ALA A 282 -14.03 -30.18 3.12
C ALA A 282 -13.95 -29.91 1.61
N ALA A 283 -14.93 -29.20 1.04
CA ALA A 283 -14.92 -28.80 -0.36
C ALA A 283 -14.14 -27.48 -0.66
N GLY A 284 -13.42 -26.92 0.34
CA GLY A 284 -12.76 -25.62 0.20
C GLY A 284 -13.72 -24.42 0.31
N ARG A 285 -14.99 -24.63 0.62
CA ARG A 285 -15.96 -23.54 0.74
C ARG A 285 -15.67 -22.68 1.95
N PRO A 286 -15.59 -21.35 1.79
CA PRO A 286 -15.27 -20.43 2.87
C PRO A 286 -16.49 -20.22 3.79
N THR A 287 -16.22 -20.17 5.09
CA THR A 287 -17.16 -19.74 6.13
C THR A 287 -16.44 -18.72 7.01
N GLN A 288 -16.86 -17.48 6.97
CA GLN A 288 -16.28 -16.43 7.81
C GLN A 288 -16.55 -16.74 9.28
N ARG A 289 -15.51 -16.60 10.11
CA ARG A 289 -15.54 -16.81 11.55
C ARG A 289 -15.48 -15.47 12.26
N GLY A 290 -14.45 -14.73 12.07
CA GLY A 290 -14.24 -13.44 12.71
C GLY A 290 -13.47 -12.47 11.84
N GLN A 291 -13.24 -11.30 12.40
CA GLN A 291 -12.50 -10.21 11.77
C GLN A 291 -11.69 -9.46 12.84
N PHE A 292 -10.42 -9.24 12.58
CA PHE A 292 -9.68 -8.21 13.27
C PHE A 292 -9.97 -6.88 12.58
N SER A 293 -10.43 -5.89 13.34
CA SER A 293 -10.71 -4.54 12.84
C SER A 293 -9.84 -3.54 13.55
N TYR A 294 -9.41 -2.51 12.84
CA TYR A 294 -8.64 -1.43 13.41
C TYR A 294 -9.49 -0.52 14.31
N PRO A 295 -8.85 0.22 15.25
CA PRO A 295 -9.54 1.23 16.03
C PRO A 295 -10.17 2.30 15.13
N THR A 296 -11.37 2.77 15.46
CA THR A 296 -12.10 3.78 14.69
C THR A 296 -11.73 5.20 15.13
N THR A 297 -10.47 5.59 15.03
CA THR A 297 -10.02 6.96 15.31
C THR A 297 -9.60 7.67 14.04
N ARG A 298 -9.94 8.95 13.88
CA ARG A 298 -9.64 9.71 12.67
C ARG A 298 -8.14 9.80 12.35
N SER A 299 -7.29 9.74 13.38
CA SER A 299 -5.84 9.84 13.23
C SER A 299 -5.13 8.51 12.97
N PHE A 300 -5.88 7.39 12.96
CA PHE A 300 -5.30 6.07 12.75
C PHE A 300 -5.55 5.60 11.32
N GLU A 301 -4.48 5.30 10.61
CA GLU A 301 -4.55 4.62 9.33
C GLU A 301 -4.16 3.16 9.53
N GLY A 302 -5.15 2.28 9.63
CA GLY A 302 -4.93 0.86 9.51
C GLY A 302 -4.96 0.48 8.03
N SER A 303 -4.00 -0.30 7.58
CA SER A 303 -3.93 -0.62 6.15
C SER A 303 -3.38 -2.02 5.95
N ALA A 304 -4.15 -3.05 6.36
CA ALA A 304 -3.78 -4.45 6.21
C ALA A 304 -3.59 -4.81 4.72
N ALA A 305 -2.34 -4.74 4.25
CA ALA A 305 -2.02 -5.09 2.87
C ALA A 305 -1.79 -6.59 2.69
N TYR A 306 -0.99 -7.20 3.55
CA TYR A 306 -0.72 -8.62 3.48
C TYR A 306 -0.94 -9.30 4.83
N VAL A 307 -1.16 -10.59 4.78
CA VAL A 307 -1.23 -11.43 5.96
C VAL A 307 -0.49 -12.75 5.73
N ALA A 308 0.31 -13.13 6.72
CA ALA A 308 0.93 -14.45 6.79
C ALA A 308 0.47 -15.17 8.05
N ALA A 309 0.41 -16.50 7.99
CA ALA A 309 0.06 -17.32 9.13
C ALA A 309 1.30 -17.90 9.79
N ALA A 310 1.31 -17.94 11.12
CA ALA A 310 2.31 -18.63 11.92
C ALA A 310 1.61 -19.49 12.99
N THR A 311 2.27 -20.55 13.44
CA THR A 311 1.90 -21.26 14.65
C THR A 311 3.11 -21.23 15.58
N VAL A 312 3.00 -20.52 16.70
CA VAL A 312 4.09 -20.29 17.63
C VAL A 312 3.60 -20.60 19.05
N ASP A 313 4.30 -21.42 19.79
CA ASP A 313 3.98 -21.82 21.17
C ASP A 313 2.53 -22.33 21.31
N GLY A 314 2.04 -23.08 20.31
CA GLY A 314 0.69 -23.64 20.24
C GLY A 314 -0.42 -22.63 19.93
N ARG A 315 -0.07 -21.36 19.64
CA ARG A 315 -1.02 -20.33 19.20
C ARG A 315 -0.97 -20.16 17.68
N ASP A 316 -2.12 -19.95 17.08
CA ASP A 316 -2.22 -19.53 15.70
C ASP A 316 -2.16 -18.00 15.61
N LEU A 317 -1.22 -17.49 14.85
CA LEU A 317 -1.00 -16.07 14.68
C LEU A 317 -1.25 -15.65 13.23
N ALA A 318 -1.85 -14.49 13.07
CA ALA A 318 -1.89 -13.75 11.82
C ALA A 318 -0.89 -12.58 11.91
N LEU A 319 0.05 -12.54 10.99
CA LEU A 319 1.04 -11.48 10.85
C LEU A 319 0.54 -10.51 9.79
N ILE A 320 0.04 -9.36 10.23
CA ILE A 320 -0.48 -8.32 9.33
C ILE A 320 0.68 -7.39 8.97
N SER A 321 0.93 -7.27 7.67
CA SER A 321 1.83 -6.26 7.11
C SER A 321 1.01 -5.09 6.61
N GLU A 322 1.22 -3.92 7.20
CA GLU A 322 0.48 -2.69 6.86
C GLU A 322 1.14 -1.96 5.71
N ALA A 323 0.37 -1.60 4.70
CA ALA A 323 0.85 -0.66 3.71
C ALA A 323 0.96 0.72 4.33
N ASP A 324 2.03 1.38 3.95
CA ASP A 324 2.29 2.73 4.34
C ASP A 324 2.14 3.63 3.11
N PHE A 325 1.02 4.30 3.05
CA PHE A 325 0.74 5.24 1.97
C PHE A 325 1.05 6.69 2.34
N ILE A 326 1.08 7.01 3.64
CA ILE A 326 1.23 8.39 4.11
C ILE A 326 2.09 8.40 5.38
N PRO A 327 3.35 8.92 5.31
CA PRO A 327 4.32 8.88 6.41
C PRO A 327 4.03 9.80 7.58
N THR A 328 2.96 10.55 7.53
CA THR A 328 2.72 11.64 8.48
C THR A 328 1.26 11.73 8.85
N THR A 329 0.99 12.19 10.06
CA THR A 329 -0.31 12.71 10.46
C THR A 329 -0.26 14.21 10.36
N THR A 330 -1.17 14.79 9.58
CA THR A 330 -1.21 16.23 9.34
C THR A 330 -2.30 16.88 10.19
N THR A 331 -1.98 18.03 10.77
CA THR A 331 -2.92 18.85 11.53
C THR A 331 -2.83 20.31 11.13
N LEU A 332 -3.98 20.99 11.19
CA LEU A 332 -4.08 22.45 11.17
C LEU A 332 -4.33 22.93 12.60
N GLU A 333 -3.29 23.45 13.23
CA GLU A 333 -3.38 24.07 14.55
C GLU A 333 -3.82 25.53 14.41
N VAL A 334 -5.03 25.84 14.85
CA VAL A 334 -5.52 27.21 14.91
C VAL A 334 -4.95 27.86 16.17
N ASP A 335 -4.06 28.84 16.01
CA ASP A 335 -3.37 29.52 17.11
C ASP A 335 -4.19 30.67 17.70
N ALA A 336 -4.90 31.39 16.85
CA ALA A 336 -5.70 32.55 17.24
C ALA A 336 -6.85 32.78 16.24
N PRO A 337 -7.98 33.36 16.66
CA PRO A 337 -8.29 33.81 18.03
C PRO A 337 -8.63 32.63 18.97
N SER A 338 -8.62 32.87 20.28
CA SER A 338 -8.74 31.81 21.31
C SER A 338 -10.05 31.00 21.22
N HIS A 339 -11.14 31.57 20.78
CA HIS A 339 -12.43 30.88 20.66
C HIS A 339 -12.49 29.91 19.45
N LEU A 340 -11.58 30.05 18.50
CA LEU A 340 -11.38 29.14 17.38
C LEU A 340 -10.17 28.22 17.56
N ALA A 341 -9.33 28.47 18.55
CA ALA A 341 -8.09 27.74 18.79
C ALA A 341 -8.35 26.24 19.00
N GLY A 342 -7.48 25.43 18.41
CA GLY A 342 -7.55 23.98 18.52
C GLY A 342 -6.90 23.30 17.33
N SER A 343 -6.80 21.98 17.44
CA SER A 343 -6.24 21.10 16.43
C SER A 343 -7.34 20.57 15.51
N ILE A 344 -7.16 20.73 14.23
CA ILE A 344 -8.04 20.22 13.18
C ILE A 344 -7.28 19.13 12.44
N PHE A 345 -7.86 17.94 12.34
CA PHE A 345 -7.28 16.86 11.54
C PHE A 345 -7.30 17.24 10.07
N ALA A 346 -6.16 17.08 9.41
CA ALA A 346 -5.99 17.36 7.99
C ALA A 346 -5.32 16.21 7.26
N CYS A 347 -5.55 16.12 5.98
CA CYS A 347 -4.93 15.11 5.14
C CYS A 347 -4.08 15.79 4.06
N GLU A 348 -2.79 15.53 4.07
CA GLU A 348 -1.88 16.01 3.06
C GLU A 348 -2.16 15.36 1.69
N ALA A 349 -1.90 16.08 0.61
CA ALA A 349 -2.08 15.55 -0.74
C ALA A 349 -1.05 14.44 -1.05
N ILE A 350 -1.51 13.32 -1.63
CA ILE A 350 -0.70 12.10 -1.83
C ILE A 350 0.50 12.30 -2.78
N PHE A 351 0.36 13.17 -3.78
CA PHE A 351 1.40 13.35 -4.80
C PHE A 351 2.73 13.90 -4.26
N THR A 352 2.76 14.27 -2.98
CA THR A 352 3.97 14.76 -2.32
C THR A 352 4.95 13.66 -1.94
N LEU A 353 4.50 12.42 -1.82
CA LEU A 353 5.26 11.35 -1.20
C LEU A 353 6.11 10.54 -2.19
N TYR A 354 5.68 10.45 -3.43
CA TYR A 354 6.27 9.56 -4.43
C TYR A 354 6.84 10.29 -5.65
N ASP A 355 6.60 11.60 -5.79
CA ASP A 355 7.13 12.39 -6.89
C ASP A 355 8.33 13.22 -6.44
N PRO A 356 9.57 12.90 -6.87
CA PRO A 356 10.75 13.71 -6.55
C PRO A 356 10.69 15.12 -7.13
N GLN A 357 9.77 15.39 -8.06
CA GLN A 357 9.53 16.71 -8.67
C GLN A 357 8.25 17.37 -8.15
N GLY A 358 7.53 16.71 -7.26
CA GLY A 358 6.23 17.15 -6.76
C GLY A 358 6.28 18.20 -5.67
N VAL A 359 5.11 18.44 -5.08
CA VAL A 359 4.89 19.40 -3.99
C VAL A 359 5.81 19.08 -2.81
N ALA A 360 6.44 20.09 -2.24
CA ALA A 360 7.23 19.90 -1.04
C ALA A 360 6.33 19.53 0.14
N PRO A 361 6.47 18.33 0.74
CA PRO A 361 5.66 17.96 1.89
C PRO A 361 5.92 18.88 3.08
N ILE A 362 4.95 18.96 3.99
CA ILE A 362 5.00 19.85 5.14
C ILE A 362 6.21 19.55 6.01
N TYR A 363 6.57 18.28 6.21
CA TYR A 363 7.73 17.91 7.02
C TYR A 363 9.08 18.38 6.43
N ARG A 364 9.14 18.75 5.16
CA ARG A 364 10.32 19.36 4.52
C ARG A 364 10.40 20.87 4.66
N GLN A 365 9.34 21.51 5.12
CA GLN A 365 9.36 22.93 5.43
C GLN A 365 10.18 23.18 6.69
N ALA A 366 10.72 24.38 6.82
CA ALA A 366 11.49 24.77 8.00
C ALA A 366 10.67 24.57 9.29
N GLY A 367 11.14 23.71 10.18
CA GLY A 367 10.45 23.36 11.42
C GLY A 367 9.27 22.41 11.22
N SER A 368 9.16 21.72 10.08
CA SER A 368 8.10 20.76 9.74
C SER A 368 6.69 21.36 9.86
N HIS A 369 6.55 22.66 9.54
CA HIS A 369 5.26 23.34 9.56
C HIS A 369 5.25 24.59 8.66
N VAL A 370 4.04 25.02 8.30
CA VAL A 370 3.79 26.32 7.67
C VAL A 370 2.87 27.13 8.57
N ARG A 371 3.39 28.22 9.16
CA ARG A 371 2.62 29.14 9.99
C ARG A 371 2.31 30.43 9.25
N ALA A 372 1.02 30.78 9.13
CA ALA A 372 0.57 32.03 8.52
C ALA A 372 -0.87 32.36 8.93
N ALA A 373 -1.30 33.58 8.57
CA ALA A 373 -2.73 33.91 8.60
C ALA A 373 -3.48 33.09 7.54
N LEU A 374 -4.73 32.77 7.81
CA LEU A 374 -5.63 32.11 6.85
C LEU A 374 -6.27 33.15 5.91
N ALA A 375 -6.52 32.76 4.67
CA ALA A 375 -7.29 33.54 3.72
C ALA A 375 -8.31 32.64 3.01
N TYR A 376 -9.59 32.91 3.17
CA TYR A 376 -10.61 32.21 2.41
C TYR A 376 -10.72 32.82 1.01
N VAL A 377 -10.38 32.04 0.00
CA VAL A 377 -10.31 32.51 -1.40
C VAL A 377 -11.48 32.06 -2.26
N GLY A 378 -12.45 31.34 -1.67
CA GLY A 378 -13.58 30.75 -2.40
C GLY A 378 -13.16 29.56 -3.24
N VAL A 379 -13.72 29.40 -4.42
CA VAL A 379 -13.40 28.28 -5.33
C VAL A 379 -12.00 28.40 -5.92
N GLY A 380 -11.42 29.58 -5.98
CA GLY A 380 -10.05 29.80 -6.46
C GLY A 380 -9.85 29.63 -7.96
N CYS A 381 -10.92 29.62 -8.77
CA CYS A 381 -10.88 29.57 -10.23
C CYS A 381 -11.32 30.91 -10.84
N ALA A 382 -10.57 31.43 -11.79
CA ALA A 382 -10.94 32.61 -12.55
C ALA A 382 -12.33 32.50 -13.25
N VAL A 383 -12.69 31.28 -13.63
CA VAL A 383 -13.95 30.99 -14.36
C VAL A 383 -15.18 31.11 -13.50
N SER A 384 -15.07 31.02 -12.18
CA SER A 384 -16.25 31.11 -11.27
C SER A 384 -16.85 32.50 -11.15
N LEU A 385 -16.17 33.51 -11.65
CA LEU A 385 -16.59 34.91 -11.54
C LEU A 385 -17.22 35.48 -12.81
N ASN A 386 -17.20 34.75 -13.92
CA ASN A 386 -17.84 35.21 -15.16
C ASN A 386 -18.56 34.04 -15.87
N PRO A 387 -19.87 33.85 -15.68
CA PRO A 387 -20.64 32.79 -16.33
C PRO A 387 -20.61 32.84 -17.88
N ASP A 388 -20.23 33.98 -18.45
CA ASP A 388 -20.17 34.14 -19.91
C ASP A 388 -18.84 33.66 -20.53
N MET A 389 -17.83 33.24 -19.72
CA MET A 389 -16.54 32.73 -20.22
C MET A 389 -16.54 31.26 -20.62
N HIS A 390 -17.66 30.54 -20.57
CA HIS A 390 -17.76 29.16 -21.08
C HIS A 390 -17.57 29.02 -22.60
N ALA A 391 -17.40 30.13 -23.31
CA ALA A 391 -17.23 30.12 -24.78
C ALA A 391 -15.79 30.05 -25.27
N MET A 392 -14.79 29.98 -24.39
CA MET A 392 -13.35 30.01 -24.78
C MET A 392 -12.53 28.74 -24.51
N ASP A 393 -13.19 27.64 -24.20
CA ASP A 393 -12.50 26.34 -24.07
C ASP A 393 -12.07 25.80 -25.45
N GLY A 394 -10.99 26.28 -25.97
CA GLY A 394 -10.46 25.78 -27.25
C GLY A 394 -9.26 26.55 -27.84
N MET A 395 -8.73 27.55 -27.14
CA MET A 395 -7.60 28.33 -27.67
C MET A 395 -6.32 28.14 -26.84
N ASP A 396 -5.26 27.81 -27.56
CA ASP A 396 -3.87 27.75 -27.08
C ASP A 396 -3.45 29.13 -26.51
N HIS A 397 -3.29 29.20 -25.22
CA HIS A 397 -2.92 30.43 -24.50
C HIS A 397 -1.42 30.52 -24.30
N GLY A 398 -0.73 31.30 -25.12
CA GLY A 398 0.69 31.63 -24.97
C GLY A 398 1.00 32.36 -23.65
N ALA A 399 2.30 32.43 -23.28
CA ALA A 399 2.80 32.97 -22.00
C ALA A 399 2.26 34.36 -21.62
N ASP A 400 1.89 35.20 -22.56
CA ASP A 400 1.33 36.53 -22.31
C ASP A 400 -0.11 36.47 -21.75
N SER A 401 -0.87 35.43 -22.05
CA SER A 401 -2.21 35.22 -21.54
C SER A 401 -2.20 34.79 -20.07
N VAL A 402 -1.17 34.07 -19.62
CA VAL A 402 -0.96 33.71 -18.23
C VAL A 402 -0.73 34.93 -17.36
N GLN A 403 0.00 35.94 -17.84
CA GLN A 403 0.24 37.18 -17.11
C GLN A 403 -1.02 38.09 -17.07
N ALA A 404 -1.79 38.13 -18.15
CA ALA A 404 -3.09 38.82 -18.17
C ALA A 404 -4.11 38.13 -17.27
N ALA A 405 -4.10 36.80 -17.22
CA ALA A 405 -4.88 36.02 -16.26
C ALA A 405 -4.44 36.28 -14.82
N ARG A 406 -3.12 36.39 -14.53
CA ARG A 406 -2.61 36.76 -13.20
C ARG A 406 -3.11 38.11 -12.72
N ASN A 407 -3.17 39.11 -13.58
CA ASN A 407 -3.66 40.43 -13.23
C ASN A 407 -5.18 40.46 -13.00
N LYS A 408 -5.94 39.62 -13.69
CA LYS A 408 -7.40 39.43 -13.45
C LYS A 408 -7.70 38.54 -12.25
N LEU A 409 -6.76 37.65 -11.86
CA LEU A 409 -6.90 36.71 -10.74
C LEU A 409 -6.78 37.39 -9.38
N ALA A 410 -6.04 38.47 -9.25
CA ALA A 410 -6.01 39.29 -8.04
C ALA A 410 -7.43 39.82 -7.66
N ASP A 411 -8.27 40.04 -8.65
CA ASP A 411 -9.65 40.47 -8.46
C ASP A 411 -10.64 39.28 -8.27
N ALA A 412 -10.15 38.03 -8.39
CA ALA A 412 -10.99 36.84 -8.38
C ALA A 412 -11.06 36.15 -7.01
N TYR A 413 -10.19 36.47 -6.10
CA TYR A 413 -10.18 35.92 -4.76
C TYR A 413 -11.08 36.70 -3.80
N LEU A 414 -11.85 35.99 -2.98
CA LEU A 414 -12.66 36.62 -1.93
C LEU A 414 -11.79 37.26 -0.84
N SER A 415 -10.55 36.77 -0.67
CA SER A 415 -9.52 37.36 0.18
C SER A 415 -8.14 37.16 -0.46
N ASP A 416 -7.20 38.08 -0.19
CA ASP A 416 -5.84 38.03 -0.71
C ASP A 416 -5.07 36.84 -0.09
N PRO A 417 -4.55 35.88 -0.90
CA PRO A 417 -3.77 34.75 -0.40
C PRO A 417 -2.29 35.05 -0.19
N ALA A 418 -1.79 36.24 -0.58
CA ALA A 418 -0.37 36.57 -0.54
C ALA A 418 0.21 36.44 0.88
N GLY A 419 1.24 35.62 1.06
CA GLY A 419 1.88 35.34 2.35
C GLY A 419 1.04 34.53 3.34
N ARG A 420 -0.12 34.02 2.94
CA ARG A 420 -1.11 33.34 3.79
C ARG A 420 -1.28 31.87 3.41
N ILE A 421 -2.01 31.12 4.23
CA ILE A 421 -2.54 29.80 3.89
C ILE A 421 -3.90 30.02 3.20
N ALA A 422 -3.98 29.63 1.94
CA ALA A 422 -5.20 29.78 1.15
C ALA A 422 -6.20 28.66 1.47
N LEU A 423 -7.42 29.00 1.88
CA LEU A 423 -8.52 28.07 2.05
C LEU A 423 -9.37 28.08 0.77
N ILE A 424 -9.43 26.94 0.08
CA ILE A 424 -10.00 26.76 -1.25
C ILE A 424 -11.18 25.79 -1.16
N ASP A 425 -12.37 26.18 -1.57
CA ASP A 425 -13.50 25.25 -1.64
C ASP A 425 -13.22 24.11 -2.63
N ARG A 426 -13.43 22.85 -2.21
CA ARG A 426 -13.38 21.72 -3.13
C ARG A 426 -14.35 21.87 -4.30
N GLY A 427 -15.48 22.53 -4.06
CA GLY A 427 -16.60 22.61 -5.00
C GLY A 427 -17.41 21.30 -5.00
N ARG A 428 -18.57 21.31 -5.60
CA ARG A 428 -19.25 20.05 -5.97
C ARG A 428 -18.34 19.39 -6.98
N HIS A 429 -18.03 18.13 -6.76
CA HIS A 429 -17.10 17.33 -7.56
C HIS A 429 -16.80 17.98 -8.90
N ALA A 430 -15.51 18.17 -9.22
CA ALA A 430 -15.12 18.33 -10.61
C ALA A 430 -15.64 17.09 -11.35
N LEU A 431 -16.89 17.15 -11.74
CA LEU A 431 -17.45 16.21 -12.68
C LEU A 431 -16.57 16.35 -13.90
N GLN A 432 -16.23 15.24 -14.50
CA GLN A 432 -15.37 15.14 -15.68
C GLN A 432 -15.58 16.34 -16.65
N PRO A 433 -14.55 16.83 -17.33
CA PRO A 433 -14.71 17.89 -18.31
C PRO A 433 -15.92 17.61 -19.21
N GLY A 434 -16.89 18.54 -19.25
CA GLY A 434 -18.10 18.40 -20.04
C GLY A 434 -19.39 18.11 -19.27
N THR A 435 -19.36 17.95 -17.94
CA THR A 435 -20.59 17.80 -17.15
C THR A 435 -21.17 19.18 -16.78
N PRO A 436 -22.47 19.44 -17.02
CA PRO A 436 -23.10 20.70 -16.64
C PRO A 436 -22.98 20.96 -15.14
N GLY A 437 -22.33 22.08 -14.76
CA GLY A 437 -22.10 22.48 -13.35
C GLY A 437 -20.74 22.18 -12.78
N GLY A 438 -19.81 21.58 -13.53
CA GLY A 438 -18.39 21.46 -13.17
C GLY A 438 -17.67 22.81 -13.37
N SER A 439 -16.78 23.18 -12.44
CA SER A 439 -16.06 24.47 -12.51
C SER A 439 -14.95 24.50 -13.60
N GLY A 440 -14.79 23.56 -14.46
CA GLY A 440 -13.78 23.52 -15.54
C GLY A 440 -12.31 23.61 -15.07
N CYS A 441 -12.05 23.72 -13.75
CA CYS A 441 -10.75 23.99 -13.16
C CYS A 441 -10.44 22.93 -12.08
N SER A 442 -9.40 22.19 -12.31
CA SER A 442 -8.97 21.12 -11.41
C SER A 442 -8.49 21.67 -10.04
N ILE A 443 -8.45 20.83 -9.01
CA ILE A 443 -7.85 21.23 -7.72
C ILE A 443 -6.40 21.66 -7.92
N GLY A 444 -5.64 20.96 -8.76
CA GLY A 444 -4.28 21.33 -9.11
C GLY A 444 -4.15 22.72 -9.71
N ASP A 445 -5.10 23.11 -10.59
CA ASP A 445 -5.14 24.46 -11.16
C ASP A 445 -5.38 25.53 -10.10
N ARG A 446 -6.34 25.27 -9.20
CA ARG A 446 -6.66 26.19 -8.09
C ARG A 446 -5.47 26.40 -7.16
N VAL A 447 -4.74 25.33 -6.84
CA VAL A 447 -3.54 25.41 -6.02
C VAL A 447 -2.43 26.18 -6.74
N ARG A 448 -2.18 25.91 -8.04
CA ARG A 448 -1.22 26.67 -8.85
C ARG A 448 -1.54 28.16 -8.90
N LEU A 449 -2.83 28.49 -9.04
CA LEU A 449 -3.30 29.87 -9.05
C LEU A 449 -3.07 30.55 -7.69
N ALA A 450 -3.40 29.87 -6.58
CA ALA A 450 -3.16 30.38 -5.24
C ALA A 450 -1.63 30.57 -4.97
N GLN A 451 -0.81 29.61 -5.40
CA GLN A 451 0.65 29.71 -5.33
C GLN A 451 1.16 30.91 -6.14
N ALA A 452 0.68 31.08 -7.37
CA ALA A 452 1.05 32.21 -8.22
C ALA A 452 0.66 33.56 -7.62
N ALA A 453 -0.43 33.59 -6.84
CA ALA A 453 -0.86 34.75 -6.05
C ALA A 453 -0.10 34.92 -4.72
N GLY A 454 0.91 34.07 -4.43
CA GLY A 454 1.80 34.21 -3.28
C GLY A 454 1.34 33.45 -2.03
N ALA A 455 0.42 32.51 -2.13
CA ALA A 455 0.07 31.63 -1.01
C ALA A 455 1.27 30.81 -0.54
N ARG A 456 1.37 30.57 0.76
CA ARG A 456 2.42 29.76 1.37
C ARG A 456 2.07 28.29 1.50
N ALA A 457 0.78 27.97 1.57
CA ALA A 457 0.18 26.66 1.56
C ALA A 457 -1.26 26.76 1.08
N ALA A 458 -1.87 25.66 0.69
CA ALA A 458 -3.27 25.59 0.35
C ALA A 458 -3.98 24.52 1.20
N ILE A 459 -5.18 24.82 1.65
CA ILE A 459 -6.08 23.89 2.32
C ILE A 459 -7.36 23.77 1.52
N ILE A 460 -7.65 22.57 1.10
CA ILE A 460 -8.89 22.25 0.39
C ILE A 460 -9.99 22.01 1.42
N LEU A 461 -11.06 22.75 1.30
CA LEU A 461 -12.22 22.66 2.17
C LEU A 461 -13.16 21.58 1.64
N GLN A 462 -13.34 20.49 2.37
CA GLN A 462 -14.27 19.43 1.99
C GLN A 462 -15.71 19.97 1.99
N THR A 463 -16.49 19.60 0.97
CA THR A 463 -17.90 20.05 0.81
C THR A 463 -18.92 18.95 1.04
N SER A 464 -18.47 17.69 1.16
CA SER A 464 -19.32 16.54 1.47
C SER A 464 -19.30 16.23 2.97
N THR A 465 -20.15 15.30 3.40
CA THR A 465 -20.17 14.79 4.79
C THR A 465 -19.06 13.79 5.07
N THR A 466 -18.22 13.49 4.08
CA THR A 466 -17.08 12.57 4.23
C THR A 466 -15.92 13.25 4.94
N ALA A 467 -15.13 12.45 5.67
CA ALA A 467 -13.88 12.89 6.28
C ALA A 467 -12.92 13.48 5.24
N PRO A 468 -11.91 14.25 5.68
CA PRO A 468 -10.84 14.65 4.77
C PRO A 468 -10.14 13.42 4.20
N GLU A 469 -9.63 13.53 3.01
CA GLU A 469 -8.93 12.44 2.33
C GLU A 469 -7.59 12.95 1.76
N ALA A 470 -6.59 12.10 1.80
CA ALA A 470 -5.40 12.33 1.01
C ALA A 470 -5.78 12.16 -0.47
N PHE A 471 -5.71 13.21 -1.19
CA PHE A 471 -6.19 13.27 -2.58
C PHE A 471 -5.03 13.49 -3.54
N SER A 472 -5.18 12.96 -4.74
CA SER A 472 -4.41 13.45 -5.89
C SER A 472 -5.15 14.64 -6.46
N PRO A 473 -4.50 15.79 -6.74
CA PRO A 473 -5.19 16.84 -7.45
C PRO A 473 -5.62 16.32 -8.82
N ASP A 474 -6.86 16.61 -9.17
CA ASP A 474 -7.32 16.35 -10.53
C ASP A 474 -6.41 17.15 -11.47
N GLY A 475 -5.74 16.47 -12.39
CA GLY A 475 -4.81 17.08 -13.32
C GLY A 475 -3.34 16.91 -12.96
N ASP A 476 -2.47 17.58 -13.71
CA ASP A 476 -1.03 17.51 -13.57
C ASP A 476 -0.57 18.30 -12.31
N PRO A 477 0.11 17.67 -11.33
CA PRO A 477 0.66 18.37 -10.17
C PRO A 477 1.93 19.20 -10.49
N ALA A 478 2.44 19.13 -11.73
CA ALA A 478 3.66 19.83 -12.11
C ALA A 478 3.61 21.32 -11.79
N GLY A 479 4.70 21.82 -11.22
CA GLY A 479 4.84 23.24 -10.85
C GLY A 479 4.20 23.65 -9.52
N ILE A 480 3.52 22.74 -8.80
CA ILE A 480 3.07 23.00 -7.44
C ILE A 480 4.27 22.79 -6.49
N THR A 481 4.63 23.83 -5.73
CA THR A 481 5.76 23.78 -4.78
C THR A 481 5.35 24.10 -3.34
N ILE A 482 4.12 24.53 -3.11
CA ILE A 482 3.60 24.79 -1.77
C ILE A 482 2.89 23.53 -1.21
N PRO A 483 2.91 23.32 0.12
CA PRO A 483 2.15 22.24 0.75
C PRO A 483 0.64 22.36 0.52
N VAL A 484 0.00 21.21 0.36
CA VAL A 484 -1.45 21.12 0.14
C VAL A 484 -2.05 20.08 1.07
N ALA A 485 -3.11 20.46 1.77
CA ALA A 485 -3.86 19.55 2.64
C ALA A 485 -5.37 19.74 2.47
N MET A 486 -6.16 18.82 3.02
CA MET A 486 -7.61 18.89 3.06
C MET A 486 -8.09 18.78 4.51
N ILE A 487 -9.14 19.52 4.86
CA ILE A 487 -9.86 19.39 6.14
C ILE A 487 -11.32 18.98 5.90
N ASP A 488 -11.97 18.45 6.92
CA ASP A 488 -13.36 18.04 6.84
C ASP A 488 -14.34 19.21 6.64
N ARG A 489 -15.60 18.89 6.35
CA ARG A 489 -16.63 19.88 6.06
C ARG A 489 -16.97 20.75 7.27
N ASP A 490 -17.05 20.18 8.45
CA ASP A 490 -17.56 20.91 9.62
C ASP A 490 -16.51 21.93 10.10
N ASP A 491 -15.24 21.54 10.10
CA ASP A 491 -14.13 22.45 10.38
C ASP A 491 -13.95 23.49 9.25
N ALA A 492 -14.13 23.08 7.99
CA ALA A 492 -14.13 23.99 6.85
C ALA A 492 -15.20 25.07 6.98
N GLU A 493 -16.44 24.69 7.33
CA GLU A 493 -17.56 25.62 7.51
C GLU A 493 -17.32 26.57 8.67
N ARG A 494 -16.77 26.06 9.79
CA ARG A 494 -16.42 26.86 10.97
C ARG A 494 -15.39 27.95 10.61
N LEU A 495 -14.31 27.58 9.94
CA LEU A 495 -13.26 28.52 9.53
C LEU A 495 -13.76 29.50 8.46
N ARG A 496 -14.52 29.00 7.47
CA ARG A 496 -15.08 29.82 6.40
C ARG A 496 -16.00 30.88 6.97
N SER A 497 -16.91 30.52 7.89
CA SER A 497 -17.88 31.46 8.48
C SER A 497 -17.21 32.55 9.30
N ALA A 498 -16.07 32.22 9.99
CA ALA A 498 -15.31 33.19 10.75
C ALA A 498 -14.48 34.12 9.84
N LEU A 499 -13.84 33.57 8.77
CA LEU A 499 -13.01 34.34 7.83
C LEU A 499 -13.86 35.20 6.88
N CYS A 500 -15.05 34.74 6.53
CA CYS A 500 -15.90 35.35 5.50
C CYS A 500 -17.38 35.30 5.87
N PRO A 501 -17.81 36.01 6.91
CA PRO A 501 -19.23 36.00 7.34
C PRO A 501 -20.16 36.61 6.30
N ARG A 502 -19.66 37.49 5.45
CA ARG A 502 -20.40 38.11 4.34
C ARG A 502 -19.51 38.34 3.14
N VAL A 503 -20.10 38.28 1.95
CA VAL A 503 -19.42 38.65 0.69
C VAL A 503 -20.11 39.89 0.14
N GLU A 504 -19.34 40.97 -0.03
CA GLU A 504 -19.79 42.21 -0.62
C GLU A 504 -18.81 42.61 -1.73
N ASN A 505 -19.30 42.90 -2.93
CA ASN A 505 -18.49 43.25 -4.10
C ASN A 505 -17.38 42.23 -4.41
N ASN A 506 -17.69 40.95 -4.29
CA ASN A 506 -16.76 39.82 -4.45
C ASN A 506 -15.58 39.81 -3.43
N LEU A 507 -15.74 40.42 -2.28
CA LEU A 507 -14.75 40.39 -1.20
C LEU A 507 -15.40 39.93 0.10
N CYS A 508 -14.63 39.22 0.91
CA CYS A 508 -15.00 38.87 2.28
C CYS A 508 -14.95 40.11 3.15
N VAL A 509 -16.08 40.38 3.88
CA VAL A 509 -16.22 41.55 4.74
C VAL A 509 -16.60 41.14 6.15
N GLY A 510 -15.99 41.81 7.14
CA GLY A 510 -16.27 41.59 8.56
C GLY A 510 -15.69 40.29 9.14
N GLY A 511 -14.81 39.66 8.43
CA GLY A 511 -14.15 38.42 8.87
C GLY A 511 -13.08 38.64 9.94
N GLU A 512 -12.83 37.60 10.72
CA GLU A 512 -11.78 37.56 11.74
C GLU A 512 -10.42 37.29 11.12
N GLN A 513 -9.35 37.77 11.78
CA GLN A 513 -7.99 37.36 11.45
C GLN A 513 -7.66 36.06 12.20
N ILE A 514 -7.51 34.97 11.45
CA ILE A 514 -7.15 33.65 12.00
C ILE A 514 -5.72 33.35 11.64
N THR A 515 -4.90 33.03 12.64
CA THR A 515 -3.53 32.51 12.44
C THR A 515 -3.50 31.02 12.76
N ALA A 516 -2.88 30.25 11.89
CA ALA A 516 -2.79 28.82 12.05
C ALA A 516 -1.42 28.28 11.60
N SER A 517 -1.12 27.09 12.06
CA SER A 517 0.08 26.33 11.71
C SER A 517 -0.34 24.99 11.10
N LEU A 518 -0.04 24.78 9.84
CA LEU A 518 -0.18 23.47 9.19
C LEU A 518 1.07 22.65 9.54
N ARG A 519 0.89 21.50 10.20
CA ARG A 519 1.98 20.71 10.78
C ARG A 519 1.86 19.24 10.41
N ASP A 520 3.03 18.59 10.27
CA ASP A 520 3.16 17.16 10.24
C ASP A 520 3.73 16.63 11.55
N ALA A 521 3.27 15.43 11.92
CA ALA A 521 3.78 14.62 13.01
C ALA A 521 4.00 13.19 12.50
N PRO A 522 4.77 12.35 13.23
CA PRO A 522 4.91 10.93 12.87
C PRO A 522 3.55 10.24 12.80
N GLY A 523 3.31 9.50 11.74
CA GLY A 523 2.14 8.61 11.63
C GLY A 523 2.32 7.31 12.41
N GLU A 524 1.21 6.57 12.62
CA GLU A 524 1.21 5.28 13.33
C GLU A 524 1.06 4.04 12.42
N TRP A 525 1.57 4.06 11.23
CA TRP A 525 1.34 3.11 10.16
C TRP A 525 2.62 2.45 9.67
N GLY A 526 2.52 1.54 8.69
CA GLY A 526 3.64 0.77 8.18
C GLY A 526 4.18 -0.23 9.20
N ALA A 527 3.33 -0.82 10.02
CA ALA A 527 3.70 -1.75 11.07
C ALA A 527 3.53 -3.21 10.66
N LEU A 528 4.25 -4.10 11.33
CA LEU A 528 3.91 -5.50 11.44
C LEU A 528 3.08 -5.69 12.73
N ARG A 529 1.81 -6.13 12.58
CA ARG A 529 0.97 -6.48 13.73
C ARG A 529 0.88 -7.99 13.88
N VAL A 530 0.92 -8.44 15.11
CA VAL A 530 0.75 -9.84 15.47
C VAL A 530 -0.62 -10.00 16.12
N ILE A 531 -1.48 -10.78 15.49
CA ILE A 531 -2.85 -11.04 15.95
C ILE A 531 -2.96 -12.52 16.32
N ASP A 532 -3.36 -12.81 17.54
CA ASP A 532 -3.74 -14.16 17.97
C ASP A 532 -5.12 -14.50 17.37
N VAL A 533 -5.15 -15.50 16.49
CA VAL A 533 -6.34 -16.03 15.83
C VAL A 533 -6.61 -17.48 16.23
N THR A 534 -6.07 -17.92 17.37
CA THR A 534 -6.33 -19.23 17.95
C THR A 534 -7.82 -19.44 18.18
N ASN A 535 -8.49 -18.43 18.75
CA ASN A 535 -9.93 -18.29 18.68
C ASN A 535 -10.31 -17.48 17.42
N PRO A 536 -10.78 -18.12 16.36
CA PRO A 536 -11.05 -17.42 15.08
C PRO A 536 -12.22 -16.44 15.16
N ASP A 537 -13.10 -16.59 16.15
CA ASP A 537 -14.29 -15.74 16.32
C ASP A 537 -13.98 -14.45 17.08
N ALA A 538 -12.82 -14.39 17.74
CA ALA A 538 -12.36 -13.23 18.52
C ALA A 538 -10.84 -13.02 18.36
N PRO A 539 -10.38 -12.51 17.20
CA PRO A 539 -8.99 -12.15 17.00
C PRO A 539 -8.52 -11.06 17.97
N VAL A 540 -7.31 -11.19 18.51
CA VAL A 540 -6.73 -10.26 19.49
C VAL A 540 -5.33 -9.85 19.10
N GLU A 541 -5.04 -8.53 19.05
CA GLU A 541 -3.68 -8.03 18.87
C GLU A 541 -2.81 -8.36 20.07
N THR A 542 -1.63 -8.91 19.82
CA THR A 542 -0.66 -9.28 20.88
C THR A 542 0.61 -8.45 20.80
N GLY A 543 0.88 -7.79 19.68
CA GLY A 543 2.05 -6.94 19.55
C GLY A 543 2.17 -6.25 18.20
N VAL A 544 2.96 -5.19 18.20
CA VAL A 544 3.26 -4.37 17.02
C VAL A 544 4.76 -4.16 16.94
N PHE A 545 5.31 -4.27 15.74
CA PHE A 545 6.70 -3.95 15.46
C PHE A 545 6.79 -2.92 14.34
N ARG A 546 7.69 -1.95 14.51
CA ARG A 546 8.09 -0.96 13.50
C ARG A 546 9.62 -0.88 13.44
N THR A 547 10.15 -0.55 12.29
CA THR A 547 11.60 -0.37 12.16
C THR A 547 12.04 0.97 12.75
N PRO A 548 13.28 1.10 13.21
CA PRO A 548 13.78 2.38 13.72
C PRO A 548 13.69 3.53 12.71
N ARG A 549 13.83 3.24 11.40
CA ARG A 549 13.73 4.27 10.35
C ARG A 549 12.28 4.65 10.05
N SER A 550 11.34 3.70 10.12
CA SER A 550 9.92 4.00 9.86
C SER A 550 9.29 4.87 10.95
N VAL A 551 9.86 4.91 12.14
CA VAL A 551 9.40 5.81 13.23
C VAL A 551 10.21 7.09 13.35
N HIS A 552 11.24 7.27 12.51
CA HIS A 552 12.06 8.47 12.55
C HIS A 552 11.33 9.64 11.89
N PHE A 553 11.23 10.75 12.61
CA PHE A 553 10.59 11.96 12.08
C PHE A 553 11.52 13.18 12.18
N PRO A 554 11.61 14.04 11.17
CA PRO A 554 10.97 13.85 9.84
C PRO A 554 11.53 12.62 9.12
N PRO A 555 10.80 12.04 8.17
CA PRO A 555 11.30 10.91 7.36
C PRO A 555 12.67 11.26 6.75
N PRO A 556 13.67 10.36 6.86
CA PRO A 556 15.05 10.73 6.49
C PRO A 556 15.23 11.00 5.00
N ASP A 557 14.41 10.41 4.16
CA ASP A 557 14.40 10.57 2.71
C ASP A 557 13.08 10.09 2.08
N LEU A 558 13.00 10.13 0.74
CA LEU A 558 11.86 9.61 -0.04
C LEU A 558 11.90 8.07 -0.09
N ALA A 559 11.89 7.42 1.06
CA ALA A 559 11.86 5.97 1.16
C ALA A 559 10.45 5.49 1.53
N VAL A 560 10.10 4.28 1.10
CA VAL A 560 8.85 3.61 1.47
C VAL A 560 9.15 2.58 2.55
N PHE A 561 8.40 2.63 3.64
CA PHE A 561 8.61 1.76 4.81
C PHE A 561 7.44 0.79 5.03
N SER A 562 6.76 0.37 3.97
CA SER A 562 5.68 -0.62 4.05
C SER A 562 6.24 -2.03 4.19
N PRO A 563 5.87 -2.78 5.24
CA PRO A 563 6.10 -4.21 5.25
C PRO A 563 5.24 -4.91 4.20
N GLN A 564 5.79 -5.99 3.65
CA GLN A 564 5.14 -6.84 2.67
C GLN A 564 4.88 -8.23 3.29
N ARG A 565 4.40 -9.21 2.51
CA ARG A 565 4.06 -10.54 3.01
C ARG A 565 5.25 -11.21 3.72
N ALA A 566 5.11 -11.48 5.01
CA ALA A 566 6.11 -12.20 5.78
C ALA A 566 6.25 -13.67 5.32
N MET A 567 7.48 -14.17 5.32
CA MET A 567 7.80 -15.59 5.26
C MET A 567 8.04 -16.09 6.69
N VAL A 568 7.43 -17.20 7.07
CA VAL A 568 7.50 -17.75 8.42
C VAL A 568 8.28 -19.06 8.45
N HIS A 569 9.21 -19.19 9.39
CA HIS A 569 9.97 -20.41 9.67
C HIS A 569 10.04 -20.66 11.18
N GLY A 570 9.26 -21.64 11.67
CA GLY A 570 9.12 -21.87 13.12
C GLY A 570 8.56 -20.65 13.84
N SER A 571 9.27 -20.15 14.86
CA SER A 571 8.91 -18.94 15.58
C SER A 571 9.52 -17.66 14.99
N VAL A 572 10.12 -17.72 13.81
CA VAL A 572 10.77 -16.58 13.17
C VAL A 572 10.01 -16.17 11.93
N ALA A 573 9.73 -14.90 11.79
CA ALA A 573 9.25 -14.29 10.55
C ALA A 573 10.37 -13.49 9.88
N VAL A 574 10.49 -13.61 8.56
CA VAL A 574 11.29 -12.68 7.75
C VAL A 574 10.33 -11.82 6.97
N VAL A 575 10.38 -10.53 7.25
CA VAL A 575 9.44 -9.54 6.74
C VAL A 575 10.13 -8.64 5.72
N PRO A 576 9.71 -8.63 4.45
CA PRO A 576 10.17 -7.63 3.52
C PRO A 576 9.60 -6.26 3.94
N TRP A 577 10.44 -5.23 3.99
CA TRP A 577 10.06 -3.90 4.50
C TRP A 577 10.43 -2.77 3.53
N ASN A 578 10.22 -3.00 2.26
CA ASN A 578 10.59 -2.09 1.17
C ASN A 578 11.99 -1.47 1.36
N SER A 579 12.10 -0.16 1.60
CA SER A 579 13.39 0.54 1.73
C SER A 579 14.17 0.20 3.00
N ASP A 580 13.53 -0.44 3.97
CA ASP A 580 14.19 -0.99 5.16
C ASP A 580 14.66 -2.44 4.99
N GLY A 581 14.53 -3.00 3.80
CA GLY A 581 15.09 -4.29 3.46
C GLY A 581 14.29 -5.47 4.02
N ALA A 582 14.99 -6.52 4.44
CA ALA A 582 14.43 -7.71 5.06
C ALA A 582 14.68 -7.68 6.56
N ARG A 583 13.63 -7.85 7.38
CA ARG A 583 13.67 -7.82 8.83
C ARG A 583 13.40 -9.21 9.39
N VAL A 584 14.24 -9.69 10.28
CA VAL A 584 14.09 -10.98 10.93
C VAL A 584 13.51 -10.77 12.33
N ILE A 585 12.30 -11.25 12.53
CA ILE A 585 11.48 -11.01 13.72
C ILE A 585 11.27 -12.32 14.45
N ASP A 586 11.68 -12.39 15.70
CA ASP A 586 11.34 -13.46 16.63
C ASP A 586 9.92 -13.21 17.18
N LEU A 587 9.06 -14.21 17.06
CA LEU A 587 7.67 -14.20 17.49
C LEU A 587 7.45 -14.97 18.81
N SER A 588 8.51 -15.52 19.39
CA SER A 588 8.42 -16.27 20.65
C SER A 588 7.83 -15.40 21.76
N GLY A 589 6.88 -15.97 22.51
CA GLY A 589 6.17 -15.22 23.55
C GLY A 589 5.11 -14.24 23.05
N GLY A 590 4.88 -14.12 21.73
CA GLY A 590 3.80 -13.30 21.14
C GLY A 590 4.09 -11.82 20.98
N VAL A 591 5.25 -11.35 21.41
CA VAL A 591 5.71 -9.97 21.19
C VAL A 591 6.80 -9.97 20.11
N PRO A 592 6.59 -9.31 18.98
CA PRO A 592 7.56 -9.31 17.89
C PRO A 592 8.84 -8.57 18.28
N ARG A 593 10.00 -9.18 18.00
CA ARG A 593 11.31 -8.63 18.34
C ARG A 593 12.28 -8.83 17.18
N GLU A 594 12.90 -7.76 16.70
CA GLU A 594 13.93 -7.85 15.67
C GLU A 594 15.20 -8.54 16.19
N THR A 595 15.72 -9.48 15.41
CA THR A 595 16.96 -10.22 15.74
C THR A 595 18.04 -10.06 14.67
N ALA A 596 17.64 -9.79 13.42
CA ALA A 596 18.59 -9.52 12.35
C ALA A 596 17.90 -8.71 11.21
N TRP A 597 18.71 -8.14 10.33
CA TRP A 597 18.24 -7.40 9.18
C TRP A 597 19.24 -7.45 8.01
N PHE A 598 18.72 -7.22 6.80
CA PHE A 598 19.50 -7.00 5.59
C PHE A 598 18.85 -5.92 4.73
N ILE A 599 19.58 -4.88 4.38
CA ILE A 599 19.14 -3.84 3.46
C ILE A 599 19.97 -3.95 2.19
N PRO A 600 19.37 -4.19 1.02
CA PRO A 600 20.06 -4.09 -0.26
C PRO A 600 20.70 -2.72 -0.46
N PRO A 601 21.78 -2.62 -1.26
CA PRO A 601 22.28 -1.31 -1.68
C PRO A 601 21.21 -0.49 -2.42
N ASP A 602 21.26 0.81 -2.26
CA ASP A 602 20.44 1.73 -3.06
C ASP A 602 20.87 1.63 -4.52
N VAL A 603 19.93 1.35 -5.41
CA VAL A 603 20.15 1.24 -6.85
C VAL A 603 19.06 2.04 -7.55
N ALA A 604 19.44 2.76 -8.60
CA ALA A 604 18.48 3.50 -9.41
C ALA A 604 17.44 2.56 -10.01
N ASP A 605 16.19 2.99 -9.99
CA ASP A 605 15.13 2.32 -10.74
C ASP A 605 15.48 2.36 -12.23
N PRO A 606 15.60 1.20 -12.92
CA PRO A 606 15.89 1.18 -14.35
C PRO A 606 14.87 1.93 -15.22
N THR A 607 13.67 2.14 -14.72
CA THR A 607 12.61 2.89 -15.39
C THR A 607 12.62 4.38 -15.07
N GLY A 608 13.36 4.80 -14.04
CA GLY A 608 13.50 6.20 -13.63
C GLY A 608 12.25 6.80 -12.95
N VAL A 609 11.30 5.95 -12.53
CA VAL A 609 10.02 6.38 -11.91
C VAL A 609 10.15 6.50 -10.40
N LEU A 610 10.81 5.53 -9.76
CA LEU A 610 10.96 5.48 -8.30
C LEU A 610 12.29 6.07 -7.85
N PRO A 611 12.38 6.56 -6.61
CA PRO A 611 13.66 6.98 -6.04
C PRO A 611 14.70 5.86 -6.07
N ALA A 612 15.99 6.22 -6.14
CA ALA A 612 17.11 5.29 -6.08
C ALA A 612 17.28 4.75 -4.65
N LYS A 613 16.42 3.80 -4.27
CA LYS A 613 16.35 3.15 -2.96
C LYS A 613 16.17 1.66 -3.11
N ALA A 614 16.52 0.92 -2.05
CA ALA A 614 16.08 -0.46 -1.92
C ALA A 614 14.55 -0.53 -1.84
N TYR A 615 13.96 -1.54 -2.50
CA TYR A 615 12.53 -1.85 -2.43
C TYR A 615 12.34 -3.36 -2.33
N VAL A 616 12.54 -3.91 -1.13
CA VAL A 616 12.35 -5.34 -0.89
C VAL A 616 10.85 -5.66 -0.93
N MET A 617 10.47 -6.45 -1.93
CA MET A 617 9.08 -6.78 -2.23
C MET A 617 8.64 -8.10 -1.65
N SER A 618 9.51 -9.10 -1.64
CA SER A 618 9.12 -10.45 -1.23
C SER A 618 10.31 -11.27 -0.76
N ILE A 619 10.01 -12.27 0.07
CA ILE A 619 10.98 -13.15 0.70
C ILE A 619 10.63 -14.62 0.41
N GLY A 620 11.65 -15.38 0.04
CA GLY A 620 11.60 -16.83 -0.03
C GLY A 620 12.67 -17.49 0.81
N MET A 621 12.64 -18.81 0.90
CA MET A 621 13.66 -19.59 1.59
C MET A 621 14.11 -20.77 0.72
N VAL A 622 15.41 -21.01 0.67
CA VAL A 622 15.99 -22.19 0.04
C VAL A 622 16.86 -22.95 1.03
N SER A 623 16.69 -24.27 1.08
CA SER A 623 17.54 -25.16 1.86
C SER A 623 18.38 -26.00 0.91
N VAL A 624 19.70 -25.93 1.04
CA VAL A 624 20.62 -26.71 0.21
C VAL A 624 21.49 -27.63 1.05
N PRO A 625 21.78 -28.84 0.56
CA PRO A 625 22.67 -29.77 1.26
C PRO A 625 24.10 -29.25 1.23
N ARG A 626 24.79 -29.29 2.37
CA ARG A 626 26.22 -29.03 2.50
C ARG A 626 26.97 -30.33 2.80
N ARG A 627 28.30 -30.28 2.76
CA ARG A 627 29.16 -31.44 3.09
C ARG A 627 28.70 -32.05 4.42
N GLY A 628 28.49 -33.38 4.45
CA GLY A 628 28.09 -34.10 5.66
C GLY A 628 26.58 -34.21 5.89
N LYS A 629 25.74 -34.09 4.89
CA LYS A 629 24.25 -34.21 4.94
C LYS A 629 23.50 -33.14 5.76
N ARG A 630 24.17 -32.09 6.22
CA ARG A 630 23.47 -30.94 6.87
C ARG A 630 22.87 -30.05 5.82
N MET A 631 21.62 -29.68 6.02
CA MET A 631 20.96 -28.62 5.24
C MET A 631 21.42 -27.27 5.76
N THR A 632 21.61 -26.32 4.87
CA THR A 632 21.83 -24.91 5.20
C THR A 632 20.71 -24.10 4.56
N ASP A 633 20.05 -23.31 5.39
CA ASP A 633 18.97 -22.46 4.97
C ASP A 633 19.49 -21.08 4.56
N TYR A 634 18.90 -20.56 3.50
CA TYR A 634 19.16 -19.22 3.01
C TYR A 634 17.84 -18.50 2.81
N VAL A 635 17.84 -17.23 3.15
CA VAL A 635 16.75 -16.30 2.83
C VAL A 635 17.03 -15.73 1.45
N VAL A 636 16.04 -15.76 0.60
CA VAL A 636 16.06 -15.25 -0.77
C VAL A 636 15.19 -14.01 -0.83
N ILE A 637 15.76 -12.90 -1.24
CA ILE A 637 15.17 -11.56 -1.14
C ILE A 637 14.98 -10.99 -2.54
N SER A 638 13.75 -10.71 -2.91
CA SER A 638 13.41 -10.00 -4.16
C SER A 638 13.34 -8.52 -3.92
N ASP A 639 14.21 -7.77 -4.58
CA ASP A 639 14.21 -6.31 -4.58
C ASP A 639 13.75 -5.78 -5.93
N LEU A 640 12.82 -4.84 -5.91
CA LEU A 640 12.14 -4.30 -7.10
C LEU A 640 13.14 -3.78 -8.14
N ASN A 641 14.10 -2.98 -7.69
CA ASN A 641 15.02 -2.25 -8.56
C ASN A 641 16.25 -3.07 -8.94
N SER A 642 16.85 -3.74 -7.95
CA SER A 642 18.19 -4.30 -8.10
C SER A 642 18.22 -5.79 -8.43
N GLY A 643 17.20 -6.58 -8.08
CA GLY A 643 17.17 -8.00 -8.41
C GLY A 643 16.99 -8.92 -7.20
N LEU A 644 17.77 -9.99 -7.13
CA LEU A 644 17.62 -11.04 -6.12
C LEU A 644 18.91 -11.20 -5.31
N TYR A 645 18.76 -11.13 -4.00
CA TYR A 645 19.84 -11.38 -3.02
C TYR A 645 19.61 -12.69 -2.29
N VAL A 646 20.69 -13.34 -1.92
CA VAL A 646 20.69 -14.54 -1.08
C VAL A 646 21.51 -14.25 0.15
N VAL A 647 20.91 -14.41 1.33
CA VAL A 647 21.60 -14.25 2.62
C VAL A 647 21.51 -15.55 3.42
N LYS A 648 22.50 -15.84 4.24
CA LYS A 648 22.45 -17.01 5.12
C LYS A 648 21.40 -16.78 6.20
N ALA A 649 20.51 -17.76 6.40
CA ALA A 649 19.48 -17.66 7.41
C ALA A 649 20.08 -17.57 8.83
N PRO A 650 19.63 -16.66 9.70
CA PRO A 650 20.23 -16.46 11.03
C PRO A 650 19.95 -17.59 12.01
N TRP A 651 18.92 -18.42 11.75
CA TRP A 651 18.62 -19.61 12.55
C TRP A 651 19.46 -20.84 12.18
N THR A 652 20.23 -20.78 11.10
CA THR A 652 21.14 -21.85 10.73
C THR A 652 22.35 -21.81 11.67
N PRO A 653 22.64 -22.88 12.43
CA PRO A 653 23.77 -22.88 13.34
C PRO A 653 25.08 -22.49 12.64
N PRO A 654 25.97 -21.71 13.27
CA PRO A 654 27.27 -21.39 12.70
C PRO A 654 28.04 -22.71 12.36
N THR A 655 28.63 -22.74 11.17
CA THR A 655 29.29 -23.92 10.60
C THR A 655 30.57 -24.33 11.33
N ASP A 656 31.01 -23.60 12.36
CA ASP A 656 32.23 -23.83 13.12
C ASP A 656 32.02 -23.77 14.64
N SER A 657 31.39 -24.78 15.19
CA SER A 657 31.76 -25.19 16.55
C SER A 657 32.49 -26.55 16.48
N ARG A 658 33.67 -26.56 15.92
CA ARG A 658 34.69 -27.49 16.44
C ARG A 658 35.07 -26.95 17.81
N ALA A 659 34.26 -27.28 18.80
CA ALA A 659 34.70 -27.26 20.16
C ALA A 659 36.02 -28.05 20.19
N HIS A 660 37.08 -27.39 20.56
CA HIS A 660 38.28 -28.05 21.06
C HIS A 660 37.82 -28.91 22.22
N ALA A 661 37.58 -30.19 21.95
CA ALA A 661 37.71 -31.22 22.95
C ALA A 661 39.22 -31.27 23.25
N GLY A 662 39.63 -30.37 24.13
CA GLY A 662 40.92 -30.45 24.78
C GLY A 662 40.96 -31.71 25.62
N LYS A 663 42.02 -32.47 25.41
CA LYS A 663 42.43 -33.60 26.21
C LYS A 663 42.58 -33.21 27.68
#